data_41e61d09c0e0e2c8fa61a75e82dd4fc3
#
_entry.id   41e61d09c0e0e2c8fa61a75e82dd4fc3
#
_cell.length_a   1.000
_cell.length_b   1.000
_cell.length_c   1.000
_cell.angle_alpha   90.00
_cell.angle_beta   90.00
_cell.angle_gamma   90.00
#
_symmetry.space_group_name_H-M   'P 1'
#
loop_
_entity.id
_entity.type
_entity.pdbx_description
1 polymer ?
#
loop_
_entity_poly.entity_id
_entity_poly.type
_entity_poly.pdbx_seq_one_letter_code
_entity_poly.pdbx_strand_id
1 'polypeptide(L)'
;MNKTLKIILIVLSLCVVAACGLTFAGLIHLGNLLEARPEIIAASPTEPARQTDTPIALPTQSLEPEELNAIQANLEVLLAVAVPINDPIDLAERLGGKENVPLTLPDPDAPYQVGEEKTFWVTNTDNNENFQVQATLRYVGENIYFWIENGVRYKDSDLQQLAEDFDQEIVPTNREFFGMEWNPGVDDDPRFYVLYARGLGASLAGYFSSADELHPAAHPYSNAHEMFLLNADTVRLSEDYIYGTMAHEFQHMIHWYQDRNEETWVNEGFSMLAEHVNDLNSGGFDFDYVINPDLQLTDWGAETGENGPHYGASYLFMVYFLDRFGEEATKALVANSENGFTGLEGVMQALGILNPTTGQVYTANEVFTDWVIANYVQDPTVEQGRYTYRSYTPYAVSISDSISSCPDQITSDVSQFGVDYIEIDCPGTHTLSFKGGAFANILPFEAPPSGDYFFWSNLGDESNMFLTQTFDLTQVTGEAVLSFKTWYDLEEDYDYVYVSASTDGKHWQILDSLTCTTENPSGNSYGCGWNGSSGGWIEERVNLSGFAGTEVTLGFDYVTDAAVNGIGMALDDFRLDAIGYASDLEQDAGGWKGAGFVRLMNALPQTYSLSVISVGRQTSVQNISLDADNSTVFEVTIGGDVEKIVLVVSGTTPFTREKAPYQVEVR
;
A
#
# COMPACT_ATOMS: atom_id res chain seq x y z
N MET A 1 17.87 72.03 -8.49
CA MET A 1 17.88 70.69 -9.06
C MET A 1 18.24 70.78 -10.54
N ASN A 2 19.36 70.16 -10.93
CA ASN A 2 19.97 70.31 -12.26
C ASN A 2 19.07 69.66 -13.34
N LYS A 3 18.98 70.27 -14.54
CA LYS A 3 18.11 69.75 -15.64
C LYS A 3 18.41 68.30 -15.99
N THR A 4 19.68 67.88 -15.84
CA THR A 4 20.09 66.46 -16.05
C THR A 4 19.50 65.50 -15.03
N LEU A 5 19.37 65.91 -13.76
CA LEU A 5 18.78 65.07 -12.70
C LEU A 5 17.25 64.88 -12.88
N LYS A 6 16.54 65.89 -13.44
CA LYS A 6 15.11 65.77 -13.80
C LYS A 6 14.90 64.82 -14.97
N ILE A 7 15.77 64.82 -15.97
CA ILE A 7 15.68 63.91 -17.12
C ILE A 7 15.96 62.47 -16.68
N ILE A 8 16.94 62.23 -15.81
CA ILE A 8 17.25 60.91 -15.28
C ILE A 8 16.08 60.37 -14.42
N LEU A 9 15.44 61.20 -13.59
CA LEU A 9 14.27 60.82 -12.79
C LEU A 9 13.04 60.54 -13.66
N ILE A 10 12.83 61.27 -14.75
CA ILE A 10 11.72 61.02 -15.69
C ILE A 10 11.96 59.72 -16.48
N VAL A 11 13.18 59.44 -16.90
CA VAL A 11 13.54 58.21 -17.62
C VAL A 11 13.42 56.99 -16.68
N LEU A 12 13.87 57.10 -15.43
CA LEU A 12 13.70 56.05 -14.42
C LEU A 12 12.22 55.80 -14.09
N SER A 13 11.41 56.87 -13.97
CA SER A 13 9.94 56.73 -13.74
C SER A 13 9.22 56.08 -14.93
N LEU A 14 9.61 56.39 -16.17
CA LEU A 14 9.07 55.79 -17.38
C LEU A 14 9.49 54.31 -17.52
N CYS A 15 10.73 53.95 -17.13
CA CYS A 15 11.15 52.54 -17.10
C CYS A 15 10.43 51.73 -16.06
N VAL A 16 10.13 52.26 -14.87
CA VAL A 16 9.35 51.59 -13.83
C VAL A 16 7.89 51.40 -14.27
N VAL A 17 7.27 52.38 -14.90
CA VAL A 17 5.92 52.28 -15.45
C VAL A 17 5.84 51.28 -16.61
N ALA A 18 6.84 51.24 -17.47
CA ALA A 18 6.92 50.24 -18.56
C ALA A 18 7.14 48.81 -18.02
N ALA A 19 8.00 48.66 -16.98
CA ALA A 19 8.20 47.36 -16.32
C ALA A 19 6.94 46.87 -15.59
N CYS A 20 6.24 47.74 -14.86
CA CYS A 20 4.95 47.41 -14.22
C CYS A 20 3.86 47.14 -15.26
N GLY A 21 3.84 47.85 -16.39
CA GLY A 21 2.87 47.63 -17.48
C GLY A 21 3.07 46.27 -18.18
N LEU A 22 4.32 45.85 -18.37
CA LEU A 22 4.67 44.55 -18.96
C LEU A 22 4.36 43.38 -18.00
N THR A 23 4.56 43.54 -16.68
CA THR A 23 4.18 42.55 -15.68
C THR A 23 2.65 42.44 -15.52
N PHE A 24 1.93 43.56 -15.61
CA PHE A 24 0.46 43.54 -15.55
C PHE A 24 -0.16 42.96 -16.84
N ALA A 25 0.39 43.25 -18.00
CA ALA A 25 -0.04 42.65 -19.27
C ALA A 25 0.31 41.14 -19.33
N GLY A 26 1.41 40.73 -18.73
CA GLY A 26 1.81 39.32 -18.58
C GLY A 26 0.87 38.55 -17.65
N LEU A 27 0.49 39.14 -16.52
CA LEU A 27 -0.46 38.55 -15.56
C LEU A 27 -1.88 38.47 -16.12
N ILE A 28 -2.35 39.48 -16.87
CA ILE A 28 -3.66 39.42 -17.55
C ILE A 28 -3.63 38.36 -18.67
N HIS A 29 -2.52 38.19 -19.37
CA HIS A 29 -2.40 37.16 -20.41
C HIS A 29 -2.32 35.75 -19.79
N LEU A 30 -1.71 35.60 -18.63
CA LEU A 30 -1.70 34.34 -17.86
C LEU A 30 -3.09 34.05 -17.26
N GLY A 31 -3.79 35.05 -16.73
CA GLY A 31 -5.16 34.90 -16.23
C GLY A 31 -6.16 34.51 -17.32
N ASN A 32 -6.05 35.10 -18.51
CA ASN A 32 -6.90 34.73 -19.66
C ASN A 32 -6.53 33.36 -20.28
N LEU A 33 -5.34 32.81 -20.01
CA LEU A 33 -4.96 31.46 -20.38
C LEU A 33 -5.51 30.41 -19.38
N LEU A 34 -5.77 30.81 -18.15
CA LEU A 34 -6.37 29.93 -17.12
C LEU A 34 -7.92 29.90 -17.19
N GLU A 35 -8.58 30.92 -17.82
CA GLU A 35 -10.03 30.92 -18.05
C GLU A 35 -10.48 30.35 -19.42
N ALA A 36 -9.55 30.10 -20.34
CA ALA A 36 -9.86 29.39 -21.57
C ALA A 36 -9.81 27.89 -21.29
N ARG A 37 -10.98 27.23 -21.20
CA ARG A 37 -11.03 25.77 -21.34
C ARG A 37 -10.24 25.42 -22.59
N PRO A 38 -9.19 24.59 -22.52
CA PRO A 38 -8.54 24.13 -23.73
C PRO A 38 -9.55 23.24 -24.47
N GLU A 39 -9.99 23.65 -25.68
CA GLU A 39 -10.34 22.67 -26.66
C GLU A 39 -9.06 21.83 -26.86
N ILE A 40 -9.09 20.60 -26.39
CA ILE A 40 -8.02 19.62 -26.62
C ILE A 40 -8.01 19.33 -28.10
N ILE A 41 -7.20 20.09 -28.86
CA ILE A 41 -6.71 19.61 -30.15
C ILE A 41 -5.86 18.41 -29.77
N ALA A 42 -6.37 17.22 -30.08
CA ALA A 42 -5.59 16.00 -29.97
C ALA A 42 -4.31 16.18 -30.82
N ALA A 43 -3.23 16.53 -30.15
CA ALA A 43 -1.90 16.34 -30.72
C ALA A 43 -1.75 14.82 -30.84
N SER A 44 -1.56 14.33 -32.06
CA SER A 44 -1.15 12.94 -32.28
C SER A 44 -0.01 12.65 -31.32
N PRO A 45 -0.08 11.56 -30.54
CA PRO A 45 1.00 11.19 -29.66
C PRO A 45 2.26 11.02 -30.52
N THR A 46 3.29 11.80 -30.25
CA THR A 46 4.64 11.44 -30.68
C THR A 46 4.93 10.12 -29.99
N GLU A 47 5.19 9.07 -30.80
CA GLU A 47 5.65 7.78 -30.28
C GLU A 47 6.68 8.03 -29.17
N PRO A 48 6.50 7.47 -27.98
CA PRO A 48 7.55 7.47 -26.96
C PRO A 48 8.74 6.74 -27.57
N ALA A 49 9.90 7.35 -27.52
CA ALA A 49 11.13 6.73 -27.97
C ALA A 49 11.29 5.42 -27.18
N ARG A 50 11.22 4.29 -27.87
CA ARG A 50 11.46 2.95 -27.31
C ARG A 50 12.78 3.00 -26.56
N GLN A 51 12.72 2.96 -25.23
CA GLN A 51 13.92 2.72 -24.43
C GLN A 51 14.45 1.35 -24.87
N THR A 52 15.72 1.30 -25.26
CA THR A 52 16.39 0.05 -25.60
C THR A 52 16.77 -0.64 -24.30
N ASP A 53 15.79 -1.20 -23.61
CA ASP A 53 16.02 -2.07 -22.49
C ASP A 53 16.60 -3.40 -22.96
N THR A 54 17.40 -4.00 -22.12
CA THR A 54 18.00 -5.33 -22.35
C THR A 54 16.87 -6.28 -22.75
N PRO A 55 17.03 -7.10 -23.80
CA PRO A 55 15.95 -7.99 -24.21
C PRO A 55 15.50 -8.86 -23.04
N ILE A 56 14.23 -8.75 -22.65
CA ILE A 56 13.61 -9.60 -21.65
C ILE A 56 13.66 -11.02 -22.23
N ALA A 57 14.49 -11.87 -21.64
CA ALA A 57 14.56 -13.26 -22.03
C ALA A 57 13.45 -13.99 -21.24
N LEU A 58 12.47 -14.53 -21.96
CA LEU A 58 11.59 -15.51 -21.34
C LEU A 58 12.46 -16.63 -20.73
N PRO A 59 12.26 -16.98 -19.45
CA PRO A 59 12.94 -18.13 -18.87
C PRO A 59 12.64 -19.37 -19.72
N THR A 60 13.64 -19.86 -20.43
CA THR A 60 13.50 -21.05 -21.30
C THR A 60 13.72 -22.35 -20.52
N GLN A 61 13.82 -22.27 -19.20
CA GLN A 61 14.09 -23.40 -18.35
C GLN A 61 12.83 -24.26 -18.22
N SER A 62 12.86 -25.44 -18.81
CA SER A 62 11.88 -26.49 -18.49
C SER A 62 12.25 -27.02 -17.10
N LEU A 63 11.47 -26.65 -16.09
CA LEU A 63 11.62 -27.17 -14.74
C LEU A 63 11.31 -28.68 -14.72
N GLU A 64 12.07 -29.42 -13.92
CA GLU A 64 11.76 -30.82 -13.67
C GLU A 64 10.46 -30.94 -12.83
N PRO A 65 9.70 -32.04 -12.93
CA PRO A 65 8.45 -32.20 -12.19
C PRO A 65 8.57 -32.06 -10.68
N GLU A 66 9.73 -32.39 -10.10
CA GLU A 66 10.00 -32.24 -8.67
C GLU A 66 10.13 -30.76 -8.28
N GLU A 67 10.78 -29.95 -9.09
CA GLU A 67 10.91 -28.49 -8.89
C GLU A 67 9.54 -27.80 -9.01
N LEU A 68 8.73 -28.16 -10.02
CA LEU A 68 7.36 -27.63 -10.16
C LEU A 68 6.50 -27.96 -8.94
N ASN A 69 6.60 -29.16 -8.38
CA ASN A 69 5.87 -29.54 -7.18
C ASN A 69 6.34 -28.74 -5.95
N ALA A 70 7.66 -28.49 -5.82
CA ALA A 70 8.18 -27.71 -4.72
C ALA A 70 7.75 -26.23 -4.79
N ILE A 71 7.78 -25.65 -6.00
CA ILE A 71 7.30 -24.28 -6.26
C ILE A 71 5.79 -24.18 -5.97
N GLN A 72 5.00 -25.16 -6.37
CA GLN A 72 3.56 -25.19 -6.03
C GLN A 72 3.33 -25.32 -4.53
N ALA A 73 4.15 -26.10 -3.82
CA ALA A 73 4.06 -26.24 -2.37
C ALA A 73 4.38 -24.94 -1.63
N ASN A 74 5.28 -24.08 -2.15
CA ASN A 74 5.52 -22.75 -1.58
C ASN A 74 4.24 -21.91 -1.58
N LEU A 75 3.55 -21.84 -2.71
CA LEU A 75 2.29 -21.09 -2.80
C LEU A 75 1.24 -21.62 -1.82
N GLU A 76 1.08 -22.94 -1.73
CA GLU A 76 0.12 -23.57 -0.81
C GLU A 76 0.44 -23.24 0.66
N VAL A 77 1.72 -23.21 1.03
CA VAL A 77 2.18 -22.85 2.37
C VAL A 77 1.87 -21.37 2.66
N LEU A 78 2.19 -20.48 1.72
CA LEU A 78 1.94 -19.04 1.88
C LEU A 78 0.46 -18.70 2.00
N LEU A 79 -0.38 -19.31 1.18
CA LEU A 79 -1.84 -19.15 1.27
C LEU A 79 -2.45 -19.73 2.56
N ALA A 80 -1.76 -20.66 3.23
CA ALA A 80 -2.25 -21.28 4.46
C ALA A 80 -1.72 -20.61 5.75
N VAL A 81 -0.69 -19.79 5.65
CA VAL A 81 -0.07 -19.12 6.80
C VAL A 81 -0.83 -17.84 7.14
N ALA A 82 -1.30 -17.77 8.39
CA ALA A 82 -1.79 -16.52 8.94
C ALA A 82 -0.60 -15.65 9.39
N VAL A 83 -0.56 -14.41 8.96
CA VAL A 83 0.34 -13.38 9.49
C VAL A 83 -0.26 -12.87 10.80
N PRO A 84 0.46 -12.95 11.94
CA PRO A 84 -0.11 -12.53 13.22
C PRO A 84 -0.22 -11.01 13.31
N ILE A 85 -1.38 -10.52 13.73
CA ILE A 85 -1.58 -9.11 14.08
C ILE A 85 -0.70 -8.78 15.28
N ASN A 86 -0.05 -7.62 15.29
CA ASN A 86 0.73 -7.17 16.44
C ASN A 86 -0.18 -6.83 17.63
N ASP A 87 0.35 -6.88 18.84
CA ASP A 87 -0.27 -6.34 20.05
C ASP A 87 0.68 -5.29 20.65
N PRO A 88 0.40 -3.98 20.47
CA PRO A 88 1.29 -2.93 20.94
C PRO A 88 1.52 -2.95 22.46
N ILE A 89 0.57 -3.47 23.23
CA ILE A 89 0.74 -3.62 24.69
C ILE A 89 1.70 -4.77 24.98
N ASP A 90 1.49 -5.94 24.37
CA ASP A 90 2.42 -7.07 24.49
C ASP A 90 3.83 -6.66 24.03
N LEU A 91 3.96 -5.99 22.90
CA LEU A 91 5.25 -5.53 22.38
C LEU A 91 5.94 -4.56 23.34
N ALA A 92 5.21 -3.59 23.89
CA ALA A 92 5.74 -2.65 24.88
C ALA A 92 6.19 -3.37 26.18
N GLU A 93 5.46 -4.40 26.61
CA GLU A 93 5.82 -5.19 27.79
C GLU A 93 6.96 -6.17 27.48
N ARG A 94 6.84 -6.95 26.43
CA ARG A 94 7.74 -8.05 26.08
C ARG A 94 9.08 -7.56 25.53
N LEU A 95 9.07 -6.62 24.58
CA LEU A 95 10.27 -6.07 23.95
C LEU A 95 10.70 -4.75 24.57
N GLY A 96 9.75 -3.87 24.89
CA GLY A 96 10.02 -2.55 25.49
C GLY A 96 10.31 -2.58 27.00
N GLY A 97 10.15 -3.74 27.66
CA GLY A 97 10.43 -3.90 29.10
C GLY A 97 9.53 -3.06 30.01
N LYS A 98 8.35 -2.68 29.53
CA LYS A 98 7.33 -2.02 30.35
C LYS A 98 6.59 -3.06 31.20
N GLU A 99 5.92 -2.63 32.25
CA GLU A 99 5.12 -3.52 33.10
C GLU A 99 3.72 -2.96 33.28
N ASN A 100 2.69 -3.80 33.08
CA ASN A 100 1.28 -3.46 33.29
C ASN A 100 0.83 -2.23 32.48
N VAL A 101 1.10 -2.21 31.19
CA VAL A 101 0.67 -1.15 30.29
C VAL A 101 -0.86 -1.14 30.18
N PRO A 102 -1.54 -0.04 30.57
CA PRO A 102 -3.00 0.02 30.44
C PRO A 102 -3.44 0.10 28.99
N LEU A 103 -4.61 -0.44 28.67
CA LEU A 103 -5.22 -0.29 27.35
C LEU A 103 -5.72 1.14 27.12
N THR A 104 -6.33 1.75 28.15
CA THR A 104 -6.97 3.06 28.08
C THR A 104 -6.46 4.00 29.16
N LEU A 105 -6.64 5.30 28.96
CA LEU A 105 -6.50 6.31 30.00
C LEU A 105 -7.68 6.25 30.97
N PRO A 106 -7.56 6.85 32.18
CA PRO A 106 -8.70 7.06 33.06
C PRO A 106 -9.74 7.97 32.42
N ASP A 107 -11.04 7.70 32.68
CA ASP A 107 -12.17 8.55 32.30
C ASP A 107 -11.89 10.04 32.65
N PRO A 108 -12.02 10.98 31.69
CA PRO A 108 -11.81 12.39 31.95
C PRO A 108 -12.85 12.95 32.94
N ASP A 109 -12.40 13.81 33.86
CA ASP A 109 -13.27 14.42 34.90
C ASP A 109 -14.43 15.24 34.29
N ALA A 110 -14.27 15.80 33.09
CA ALA A 110 -15.26 16.57 32.36
C ALA A 110 -14.89 16.75 30.89
N PRO A 111 -15.88 16.89 29.99
CA PRO A 111 -15.64 17.24 28.58
C PRO A 111 -14.92 18.58 28.43
N TYR A 112 -14.05 18.67 27.43
CA TYR A 112 -13.34 19.91 27.08
C TYR A 112 -14.28 21.05 26.68
N GLN A 113 -13.85 22.29 26.95
CA GLN A 113 -14.61 23.50 26.64
C GLN A 113 -13.86 24.38 25.64
N VAL A 114 -14.60 25.06 24.76
CA VAL A 114 -14.03 26.04 23.82
C VAL A 114 -13.14 27.05 24.54
N GLY A 115 -11.92 27.22 24.06
CA GLY A 115 -10.89 28.09 24.63
C GLY A 115 -9.87 27.38 25.51
N GLU A 116 -10.05 26.11 25.82
CA GLU A 116 -9.02 25.32 26.51
C GLU A 116 -7.82 25.09 25.60
N GLU A 117 -6.62 24.98 26.21
CA GLU A 117 -5.36 24.77 25.51
C GLU A 117 -4.78 23.39 25.85
N LYS A 118 -4.23 22.72 24.83
CA LYS A 118 -3.58 21.42 24.97
C LYS A 118 -2.33 21.34 24.09
N THR A 119 -1.37 20.52 24.51
CA THR A 119 -0.18 20.19 23.71
C THR A 119 -0.42 18.88 23.00
N PHE A 120 -0.10 18.84 21.73
CA PHE A 120 -0.19 17.64 20.89
C PHE A 120 1.17 17.31 20.31
N TRP A 121 1.48 16.04 20.20
CA TRP A 121 2.51 15.53 19.33
C TRP A 121 2.02 15.58 17.88
N VAL A 122 2.91 15.92 16.97
CA VAL A 122 2.68 15.91 15.53
C VAL A 122 3.94 15.42 14.83
N THR A 123 3.78 14.76 13.68
CA THR A 123 4.88 14.25 12.87
C THR A 123 5.00 15.05 11.58
N ASN A 124 6.22 15.42 11.20
CA ASN A 124 6.53 15.85 9.85
C ASN A 124 6.84 14.62 9.00
N THR A 125 5.94 14.26 8.10
CA THR A 125 6.05 13.03 7.28
C THR A 125 7.12 13.08 6.19
N ASP A 126 7.66 14.28 5.87
CA ASP A 126 8.75 14.38 4.90
C ASP A 126 10.11 13.94 5.49
N ASN A 127 10.27 13.94 6.82
CA ASN A 127 11.54 13.68 7.50
C ASN A 127 11.41 12.90 8.82
N ASN A 128 10.24 12.40 9.15
CA ASN A 128 9.91 11.63 10.37
C ASN A 128 10.23 12.36 11.68
N GLU A 129 10.24 13.73 11.68
CA GLU A 129 10.50 14.53 12.87
C GLU A 129 9.23 14.68 13.71
N ASN A 130 9.25 14.14 14.94
CA ASN A 130 8.19 14.31 15.93
C ASN A 130 8.44 15.56 16.78
N PHE A 131 7.45 16.44 16.87
CA PHE A 131 7.53 17.66 17.67
C PHE A 131 6.18 18.00 18.32
N GLN A 132 6.17 18.97 19.22
CA GLN A 132 4.95 19.35 19.93
C GLN A 132 4.41 20.70 19.47
N VAL A 133 3.09 20.78 19.32
CA VAL A 133 2.37 22.04 19.09
C VAL A 133 1.42 22.36 20.23
N GLN A 134 1.20 23.65 20.50
CA GLN A 134 0.16 24.13 21.39
C GLN A 134 -1.07 24.47 20.56
N ALA A 135 -2.21 23.86 20.87
CA ALA A 135 -3.47 24.14 20.20
C ALA A 135 -4.55 24.58 21.18
N THR A 136 -5.51 25.35 20.68
CA THR A 136 -6.69 25.79 21.41
C THR A 136 -7.93 25.14 20.82
N LEU A 137 -8.82 24.61 21.67
CA LEU A 137 -10.12 24.09 21.26
C LEU A 137 -11.00 25.23 20.74
N ARG A 138 -11.45 25.13 19.50
CA ARG A 138 -12.22 26.16 18.82
C ARG A 138 -13.65 25.78 18.54
N TYR A 139 -13.95 24.48 18.41
CA TYR A 139 -15.30 23.98 18.20
C TYR A 139 -15.52 22.69 18.99
N VAL A 140 -16.73 22.53 19.54
CA VAL A 140 -17.19 21.33 20.24
C VAL A 140 -18.49 20.91 19.60
N GLY A 141 -18.48 19.77 18.92
CA GLY A 141 -19.63 19.15 18.28
C GLY A 141 -20.27 18.04 19.12
N GLU A 142 -21.16 17.29 18.49
CA GLU A 142 -21.72 16.08 19.09
C GLU A 142 -20.67 14.96 19.14
N ASN A 143 -19.94 14.79 18.04
CA ASN A 143 -18.94 13.71 17.88
C ASN A 143 -17.49 14.19 17.92
N ILE A 144 -17.21 15.50 17.79
CA ILE A 144 -15.86 15.99 17.55
C ILE A 144 -15.44 17.11 18.50
N TYR A 145 -14.11 17.18 18.74
CA TYR A 145 -13.38 18.35 19.20
C TYR A 145 -12.50 18.88 18.08
N PHE A 146 -12.68 20.15 17.67
CA PHE A 146 -11.83 20.75 16.64
C PHE A 146 -10.82 21.70 17.27
N TRP A 147 -9.54 21.29 17.22
CA TRP A 147 -8.40 21.99 17.76
C TRP A 147 -7.63 22.73 16.68
N ILE A 148 -7.14 23.92 16.98
CA ILE A 148 -6.32 24.71 16.05
C ILE A 148 -5.03 25.12 16.74
N GLU A 149 -3.88 24.83 16.10
CA GLU A 149 -2.56 25.27 16.58
C GLU A 149 -2.52 26.78 16.78
N ASN A 150 -1.95 27.21 17.91
CA ASN A 150 -1.83 28.61 18.27
C ASN A 150 -0.99 29.37 17.21
N GLY A 151 -1.59 30.43 16.64
CA GLY A 151 -0.94 31.26 15.62
C GLY A 151 -1.27 30.85 14.18
N VAL A 152 -1.95 29.75 13.93
CA VAL A 152 -2.55 29.45 12.61
C VAL A 152 -3.66 30.46 12.30
N ARG A 153 -3.71 30.93 11.05
CA ARG A 153 -4.70 31.89 10.59
C ARG A 153 -5.85 31.19 9.91
N TYR A 154 -7.06 31.44 10.36
CA TYR A 154 -8.30 30.94 9.80
C TYR A 154 -9.41 31.96 9.97
N LYS A 155 -10.60 31.71 9.42
CA LYS A 155 -11.82 32.46 9.67
C LYS A 155 -12.77 31.61 10.52
N ASP A 156 -13.33 32.20 11.57
CA ASP A 156 -14.27 31.49 12.45
C ASP A 156 -15.49 30.96 11.68
N SER A 157 -15.96 31.68 10.65
CA SER A 157 -17.08 31.23 9.82
C SER A 157 -16.76 29.97 8.99
N ASP A 158 -15.52 29.87 8.49
CA ASP A 158 -15.07 28.73 7.67
C ASP A 158 -14.91 27.51 8.58
N LEU A 159 -14.34 27.69 9.78
CA LEU A 159 -14.27 26.63 10.79
C LEU A 159 -15.66 26.13 11.21
N GLN A 160 -16.55 27.06 11.55
CA GLN A 160 -17.91 26.72 12.01
C GLN A 160 -18.65 25.87 10.95
N GLN A 161 -18.60 26.31 9.69
CA GLN A 161 -19.27 25.62 8.60
C GLN A 161 -18.67 24.21 8.40
N LEU A 162 -17.34 24.12 8.26
CA LEU A 162 -16.64 22.85 8.05
C LEU A 162 -16.92 21.85 9.18
N ALA A 163 -16.79 22.30 10.45
CA ALA A 163 -16.98 21.44 11.59
C ALA A 163 -18.44 20.99 11.76
N GLU A 164 -19.42 21.86 11.47
CA GLU A 164 -20.84 21.51 11.49
C GLU A 164 -21.20 20.50 10.39
N ASP A 165 -20.77 20.74 9.15
CA ASP A 165 -21.04 19.85 8.02
C ASP A 165 -20.38 18.48 8.24
N PHE A 166 -19.13 18.47 8.72
CA PHE A 166 -18.44 17.23 9.02
C PHE A 166 -19.14 16.41 10.13
N ASP A 167 -19.43 17.05 11.26
CA ASP A 167 -20.07 16.42 12.43
C ASP A 167 -21.50 15.90 12.13
N GLN A 168 -22.26 16.60 11.27
CA GLN A 168 -23.67 16.32 11.03
C GLN A 168 -23.97 15.52 9.75
N GLU A 169 -23.07 15.55 8.76
CA GLU A 169 -23.29 14.93 7.45
C GLU A 169 -22.27 13.83 7.18
N ILE A 170 -20.94 14.12 7.28
CA ILE A 170 -19.89 13.18 6.90
C ILE A 170 -19.73 12.06 7.96
N VAL A 171 -19.68 12.42 9.25
CA VAL A 171 -19.54 11.43 10.33
C VAL A 171 -20.68 10.39 10.30
N PRO A 172 -21.96 10.77 10.23
CA PRO A 172 -23.03 9.80 10.11
C PRO A 172 -22.96 8.93 8.84
N THR A 173 -22.59 9.52 7.70
CA THR A 173 -22.46 8.79 6.43
C THR A 173 -21.35 7.74 6.49
N ASN A 174 -20.17 8.12 6.97
CA ASN A 174 -19.04 7.18 7.11
C ASN A 174 -19.40 6.07 8.10
N ARG A 175 -19.98 6.39 9.25
CA ARG A 175 -20.38 5.37 10.24
C ARG A 175 -21.46 4.42 9.70
N GLU A 176 -22.43 4.93 8.93
CA GLU A 176 -23.44 4.07 8.31
C GLU A 176 -22.84 3.13 7.27
N PHE A 177 -21.84 3.60 6.52
CA PHE A 177 -21.24 2.83 5.43
C PHE A 177 -20.10 1.92 5.88
N PHE A 178 -19.17 2.42 6.70
CA PHE A 178 -17.93 1.71 7.05
C PHE A 178 -17.94 1.11 8.47
N GLY A 179 -18.90 1.46 9.31
CA GLY A 179 -18.94 1.04 10.71
C GLY A 179 -18.48 2.14 11.67
N MET A 180 -18.13 1.75 12.89
CA MET A 180 -17.77 2.68 13.95
C MET A 180 -16.26 2.64 14.19
N GLU A 181 -15.69 3.79 14.49
CA GLU A 181 -14.38 3.93 15.13
C GLU A 181 -14.39 3.36 16.55
N TRP A 182 -13.23 3.28 17.19
CA TRP A 182 -13.15 2.89 18.60
C TRP A 182 -13.84 3.94 19.48
N ASN A 183 -14.93 3.57 20.14
CA ASN A 183 -15.73 4.47 20.97
C ASN A 183 -16.12 3.79 22.29
N PRO A 184 -15.82 4.36 23.46
CA PRO A 184 -15.35 5.73 23.71
C PRO A 184 -13.84 5.96 23.53
N GLY A 185 -13.08 4.97 23.08
CA GLY A 185 -11.70 5.12 22.71
C GLY A 185 -10.66 4.99 23.84
N VAL A 186 -9.41 5.32 23.51
CA VAL A 186 -8.26 5.18 24.42
C VAL A 186 -8.34 6.15 25.61
N ASP A 187 -9.00 7.31 25.46
CA ASP A 187 -9.15 8.33 26.49
C ASP A 187 -10.52 8.30 27.21
N ASP A 188 -11.37 7.32 26.88
CA ASP A 188 -12.72 7.15 27.43
C ASP A 188 -13.64 8.37 27.21
N ASP A 189 -13.36 9.22 26.19
CA ASP A 189 -14.23 10.31 25.70
C ASP A 189 -14.88 9.89 24.37
N PRO A 190 -16.22 9.94 24.21
CA PRO A 190 -16.88 9.51 22.98
C PRO A 190 -16.66 10.45 21.78
N ARG A 191 -15.92 11.53 21.92
CA ARG A 191 -15.58 12.48 20.86
C ARG A 191 -14.17 12.28 20.41
N PHE A 192 -13.99 12.18 19.11
CA PHE A 192 -12.66 12.18 18.53
C PHE A 192 -12.16 13.60 18.20
N TYR A 193 -10.88 13.73 17.93
CA TYR A 193 -10.20 15.02 17.80
C TYR A 193 -9.81 15.28 16.36
N VAL A 194 -10.04 16.50 15.90
CA VAL A 194 -9.49 17.03 14.64
C VAL A 194 -8.49 18.11 15.01
N LEU A 195 -7.22 17.94 14.64
CA LEU A 195 -6.17 18.93 14.89
C LEU A 195 -5.74 19.60 13.58
N TYR A 196 -5.93 20.90 13.45
CA TYR A 196 -5.45 21.71 12.33
C TYR A 196 -4.14 22.40 12.72
N ALA A 197 -3.02 21.89 12.21
CA ALA A 197 -1.66 22.28 12.58
C ALA A 197 -0.74 22.46 11.37
N ARG A 198 0.42 23.09 11.57
CA ARG A 198 1.46 23.31 10.57
C ARG A 198 2.64 22.36 10.77
N GLY A 199 3.47 22.26 9.70
CA GLY A 199 4.72 21.53 9.76
C GLY A 199 4.57 20.01 9.59
N LEU A 200 3.40 19.55 9.12
CA LEU A 200 3.12 18.12 8.98
C LEU A 200 3.78 17.48 7.75
N GLY A 201 4.42 18.27 6.89
CA GLY A 201 5.01 17.84 5.62
C GLY A 201 4.47 18.68 4.45
N ALA A 202 5.09 18.59 3.29
CA ALA A 202 4.71 19.39 2.12
C ALA A 202 3.79 18.64 1.15
N SER A 203 3.75 17.32 1.23
CA SER A 203 3.09 16.44 0.25
C SER A 203 1.72 15.91 0.68
N LEU A 204 1.24 16.24 1.90
CA LEU A 204 -0.03 15.73 2.41
C LEU A 204 -1.01 16.85 2.82
N ALA A 205 -2.30 16.52 2.78
CA ALA A 205 -3.40 17.38 3.23
C ALA A 205 -3.80 17.12 4.70
N GLY A 206 -3.65 15.90 5.15
CA GLY A 206 -3.91 15.42 6.50
C GLY A 206 -3.31 14.04 6.70
N TYR A 207 -3.42 13.49 7.91
CA TYR A 207 -3.13 12.09 8.20
C TYR A 207 -3.85 11.61 9.45
N PHE A 208 -4.21 10.34 9.46
CA PHE A 208 -4.51 9.55 10.64
C PHE A 208 -3.23 8.83 11.10
N SER A 209 -3.06 8.63 12.41
CA SER A 209 -1.97 7.83 12.97
C SER A 209 -2.49 6.87 14.01
N SER A 210 -2.36 5.56 13.77
CA SER A 210 -2.72 4.51 14.73
C SER A 210 -1.99 4.64 16.07
N ALA A 211 -0.80 5.25 16.07
CA ALA A 211 -0.04 5.54 17.28
C ALA A 211 -0.80 6.43 18.27
N ASP A 212 -1.69 7.31 17.79
CA ASP A 212 -2.49 8.19 18.64
C ASP A 212 -3.60 7.45 19.40
N GLU A 213 -4.01 6.28 18.93
CA GLU A 213 -4.98 5.42 19.61
C GLU A 213 -4.34 4.49 20.65
N LEU A 214 -3.05 4.63 20.91
CA LEU A 214 -2.33 3.85 21.90
C LEU A 214 -2.13 4.61 23.22
N HIS A 215 -2.04 3.85 24.33
CA HIS A 215 -1.64 4.44 25.61
C HIS A 215 -0.19 4.96 25.53
N PRO A 216 0.16 6.15 26.09
CA PRO A 216 1.52 6.73 26.01
C PRO A 216 2.64 5.87 26.62
N ALA A 217 2.31 4.84 27.39
CA ALA A 217 3.28 3.85 27.85
C ALA A 217 3.62 2.82 26.76
N ALA A 218 2.75 2.62 25.77
CA ALA A 218 2.99 1.75 24.63
C ALA A 218 3.73 2.50 23.51
N HIS A 219 3.34 3.75 23.22
CA HIS A 219 3.99 4.53 22.16
C HIS A 219 4.39 5.95 22.65
N PRO A 220 5.66 6.39 22.48
CA PRO A 220 6.18 7.63 23.10
C PRO A 220 5.60 8.91 22.52
N TYR A 221 5.13 8.90 21.29
CA TYR A 221 4.56 10.06 20.60
C TYR A 221 3.04 10.02 20.52
N SER A 222 2.39 9.06 21.16
CA SER A 222 0.94 8.98 21.23
C SER A 222 0.34 10.23 21.89
N ASN A 223 -0.72 10.76 21.30
CA ASN A 223 -1.60 11.74 21.90
C ASN A 223 -2.65 11.10 22.83
N ALA A 224 -2.85 9.79 22.73
CA ALA A 224 -3.87 9.01 23.42
C ALA A 224 -5.28 9.57 23.20
N HIS A 225 -5.65 9.70 21.94
CA HIS A 225 -6.97 10.11 21.46
C HIS A 225 -7.26 9.44 20.11
N GLU A 226 -8.51 9.15 19.85
CA GLU A 226 -9.00 8.94 18.50
C GLU A 226 -8.91 10.27 17.77
N MET A 227 -7.99 10.39 16.82
CA MET A 227 -7.74 11.68 16.17
C MET A 227 -7.14 11.55 14.78
N PHE A 228 -7.33 12.61 13.99
CA PHE A 228 -6.58 12.82 12.77
C PHE A 228 -6.16 14.30 12.64
N LEU A 229 -5.19 14.55 11.80
CA LEU A 229 -4.57 15.85 11.64
C LEU A 229 -4.80 16.41 10.25
N LEU A 230 -4.98 17.73 10.16
CA LEU A 230 -5.14 18.49 8.93
C LEU A 230 -3.98 19.48 8.78
N ASN A 231 -3.37 19.53 7.60
CA ASN A 231 -2.16 20.32 7.35
C ASN A 231 -2.50 21.77 6.99
N ALA A 232 -2.32 22.69 7.93
CA ALA A 232 -2.58 24.12 7.75
C ALA A 232 -1.64 24.84 6.77
N ASP A 233 -0.56 24.19 6.33
CA ASP A 233 0.35 24.73 5.33
C ASP A 233 -0.11 24.42 3.90
N THR A 234 -0.85 23.33 3.70
CA THR A 234 -1.27 22.84 2.38
C THR A 234 -2.75 23.03 2.07
N VAL A 235 -3.64 22.94 3.08
CA VAL A 235 -5.09 23.08 2.90
C VAL A 235 -5.67 24.20 3.75
N ARG A 236 -6.79 24.77 3.30
CA ARG A 236 -7.54 25.81 4.02
C ARG A 236 -8.93 25.31 4.38
N LEU A 237 -9.44 25.74 5.55
CA LEU A 237 -10.76 25.34 6.06
C LEU A 237 -11.94 25.73 5.14
N SER A 238 -11.73 26.57 4.13
CA SER A 238 -12.74 27.03 3.17
C SER A 238 -12.65 26.34 1.80
N GLU A 239 -11.76 25.39 1.61
CA GLU A 239 -11.59 24.68 0.35
C GLU A 239 -12.44 23.41 0.32
N ASP A 240 -13.08 23.11 -0.80
CA ASP A 240 -13.92 21.91 -0.91
C ASP A 240 -13.11 20.63 -0.70
N TYR A 241 -11.82 20.65 -1.05
CA TYR A 241 -10.91 19.50 -0.90
C TYR A 241 -10.73 19.05 0.56
N ILE A 242 -10.82 19.96 1.55
CA ILE A 242 -10.65 19.57 2.97
C ILE A 242 -11.75 18.65 3.47
N TYR A 243 -12.97 18.76 2.92
CA TYR A 243 -14.07 17.86 3.28
C TYR A 243 -13.77 16.42 2.87
N GLY A 244 -13.20 16.25 1.67
CA GLY A 244 -12.70 14.95 1.19
C GLY A 244 -11.63 14.38 2.13
N THR A 245 -10.60 15.20 2.43
CA THR A 245 -9.55 14.81 3.37
C THR A 245 -10.13 14.36 4.73
N MET A 246 -11.10 15.11 5.28
CA MET A 246 -11.70 14.73 6.58
C MET A 246 -12.51 13.42 6.49
N ALA A 247 -13.20 13.17 5.39
CA ALA A 247 -13.93 11.91 5.18
C ALA A 247 -12.95 10.73 5.04
N HIS A 248 -11.83 10.95 4.36
CA HIS A 248 -10.73 10.02 4.14
C HIS A 248 -10.06 9.63 5.47
N GLU A 249 -9.55 10.62 6.23
CA GLU A 249 -8.85 10.37 7.50
C GLU A 249 -9.77 9.74 8.56
N PHE A 250 -11.04 10.12 8.57
CA PHE A 250 -12.02 9.49 9.46
C PHE A 250 -12.32 8.04 9.07
N GLN A 251 -12.26 7.70 7.80
CA GLN A 251 -12.41 6.31 7.36
C GLN A 251 -11.23 5.45 7.81
N HIS A 252 -9.98 5.95 7.76
CA HIS A 252 -8.83 5.27 8.33
C HIS A 252 -9.03 4.94 9.82
N MET A 253 -9.51 5.89 10.60
CA MET A 253 -9.83 5.69 12.03
C MET A 253 -10.88 4.59 12.25
N ILE A 254 -11.93 4.56 11.42
CA ILE A 254 -12.95 3.50 11.46
C ILE A 254 -12.33 2.15 11.09
N HIS A 255 -11.57 2.10 9.99
CA HIS A 255 -11.01 0.86 9.47
C HIS A 255 -9.99 0.24 10.43
N TRP A 256 -9.10 1.05 11.00
CA TRP A 256 -8.14 0.60 11.99
C TRP A 256 -8.80 -0.11 13.19
N TYR A 257 -9.96 0.35 13.63
CA TYR A 257 -10.72 -0.33 14.69
C TYR A 257 -11.43 -1.61 14.20
N GLN A 258 -11.85 -1.66 12.93
CA GLN A 258 -12.54 -2.83 12.38
C GLN A 258 -11.56 -3.94 11.99
N ASP A 259 -10.50 -3.58 11.28
CA ASP A 259 -9.46 -4.47 10.77
C ASP A 259 -8.15 -3.69 10.60
N ARG A 260 -7.34 -3.63 11.66
CA ARG A 260 -6.17 -2.74 11.69
C ARG A 260 -4.99 -3.20 10.86
N ASN A 261 -4.92 -4.50 10.49
CA ASN A 261 -3.84 -5.06 9.69
C ASN A 261 -4.19 -5.30 8.23
N GLU A 262 -5.24 -4.63 7.74
CA GLU A 262 -5.62 -4.71 6.33
C GLU A 262 -4.51 -4.16 5.42
N GLU A 263 -4.35 -4.77 4.23
CA GLU A 263 -3.37 -4.32 3.24
C GLU A 263 -3.59 -2.86 2.83
N THR A 264 -2.49 -2.07 2.74
CA THR A 264 -2.53 -0.63 2.49
C THR A 264 -3.39 -0.25 1.28
N TRP A 265 -3.34 -1.00 0.16
CA TRP A 265 -4.13 -0.69 -1.03
C TRP A 265 -5.64 -0.81 -0.82
N VAL A 266 -6.09 -1.71 0.07
CA VAL A 266 -7.51 -1.85 0.46
C VAL A 266 -7.89 -0.72 1.40
N ASN A 267 -7.06 -0.45 2.41
CA ASN A 267 -7.27 0.60 3.40
C ASN A 267 -7.41 1.97 2.71
N GLU A 268 -6.46 2.35 1.87
CA GLU A 268 -6.49 3.59 1.09
C GLU A 268 -7.64 3.62 0.07
N GLY A 269 -7.93 2.48 -0.55
CA GLY A 269 -9.07 2.35 -1.46
C GLY A 269 -10.41 2.66 -0.79
N PHE A 270 -10.61 2.22 0.44
CA PHE A 270 -11.80 2.54 1.22
C PHE A 270 -11.82 3.99 1.71
N SER A 271 -10.67 4.57 2.04
CA SER A 271 -10.59 5.98 2.42
C SER A 271 -10.93 6.90 1.24
N MET A 272 -10.45 6.57 0.03
CA MET A 272 -10.89 7.23 -1.20
C MET A 272 -12.38 6.98 -1.51
N LEU A 273 -12.90 5.79 -1.20
CA LEU A 273 -14.33 5.50 -1.34
C LEU A 273 -15.17 6.31 -0.35
N ALA A 274 -14.66 6.68 0.82
CA ALA A 274 -15.35 7.56 1.76
C ALA A 274 -15.57 8.96 1.18
N GLU A 275 -14.60 9.48 0.43
CA GLU A 275 -14.81 10.72 -0.33
C GLU A 275 -15.95 10.55 -1.35
N HIS A 276 -15.95 9.43 -2.09
CA HIS A 276 -16.93 9.13 -3.12
C HIS A 276 -18.37 9.00 -2.57
N VAL A 277 -18.58 8.28 -1.47
CA VAL A 277 -19.92 8.08 -0.88
C VAL A 277 -20.49 9.34 -0.23
N ASN A 278 -19.65 10.32 0.03
CA ASN A 278 -20.03 11.66 0.49
C ASN A 278 -20.18 12.68 -0.66
N ASP A 279 -20.15 12.25 -1.93
CA ASP A 279 -20.18 13.14 -3.12
C ASP A 279 -19.04 14.19 -3.12
N LEU A 280 -17.89 13.87 -2.57
CA LEU A 280 -16.72 14.75 -2.47
C LEU A 280 -15.70 14.48 -3.59
N ASN A 281 -14.77 15.41 -3.77
CA ASN A 281 -13.74 15.30 -4.81
C ASN A 281 -12.55 14.43 -4.34
N SER A 282 -12.29 13.33 -5.02
CA SER A 282 -11.19 12.39 -4.76
C SER A 282 -9.82 12.82 -5.33
N GLY A 283 -9.59 14.08 -5.58
CA GLY A 283 -8.30 14.63 -6.01
C GLY A 283 -7.85 14.32 -7.44
N GLY A 284 -8.54 13.41 -8.16
CA GLY A 284 -8.25 13.06 -9.56
C GLY A 284 -7.08 12.09 -9.75
N PHE A 285 -6.72 11.32 -8.73
CA PHE A 285 -5.64 10.31 -8.77
C PHE A 285 -5.89 9.17 -9.76
N ASP A 286 -7.16 8.93 -10.11
CA ASP A 286 -7.52 7.97 -11.16
C ASP A 286 -6.85 8.29 -12.50
N PHE A 287 -6.63 9.58 -12.82
CA PHE A 287 -5.91 9.98 -14.02
C PHE A 287 -4.45 9.51 -13.98
N ASP A 288 -3.78 9.59 -12.84
CA ASP A 288 -2.37 9.17 -12.70
C ASP A 288 -2.21 7.66 -12.90
N TYR A 289 -3.20 6.86 -12.47
CA TYR A 289 -3.22 5.42 -12.74
C TYR A 289 -3.50 5.09 -14.20
N VAL A 290 -4.56 5.66 -14.82
CA VAL A 290 -4.97 5.23 -16.17
C VAL A 290 -3.96 5.60 -17.26
N ILE A 291 -3.07 6.55 -17.02
CA ILE A 291 -1.96 6.86 -17.96
C ILE A 291 -0.82 5.86 -17.91
N ASN A 292 -0.69 5.09 -16.82
CA ASN A 292 0.28 4.00 -16.67
C ASN A 292 -0.32 2.84 -15.87
N PRO A 293 -1.19 2.01 -16.50
CA PRO A 293 -1.95 0.97 -15.79
C PRO A 293 -1.14 -0.28 -15.44
N ASP A 294 0.11 -0.40 -15.90
CA ASP A 294 1.05 -1.45 -15.48
C ASP A 294 1.62 -1.12 -14.10
N LEU A 295 0.74 -1.02 -13.12
CA LEU A 295 1.02 -0.78 -11.71
C LEU A 295 0.48 -1.95 -10.88
N GLN A 296 1.27 -2.49 -9.97
CA GLN A 296 0.82 -3.55 -9.07
C GLN A 296 -0.22 -3.00 -8.08
N LEU A 297 -1.50 -3.42 -8.21
CA LEU A 297 -2.60 -2.98 -7.34
C LEU A 297 -2.31 -3.31 -5.87
N THR A 298 -1.74 -4.48 -5.60
CA THR A 298 -1.50 -5.04 -4.26
C THR A 298 -0.18 -4.58 -3.62
N ASP A 299 0.52 -3.62 -4.23
CA ASP A 299 1.75 -3.03 -3.69
C ASP A 299 1.54 -1.56 -3.36
N TRP A 300 2.38 -1.02 -2.46
CA TRP A 300 2.36 0.38 -2.08
C TRP A 300 3.78 0.92 -1.99
N GLY A 301 4.04 2.06 -2.61
CA GLY A 301 5.37 2.65 -2.64
C GLY A 301 5.75 3.30 -1.30
N ALA A 302 7.01 3.19 -0.90
CA ALA A 302 7.53 3.85 0.30
C ALA A 302 7.63 5.39 0.18
N GLU A 303 7.67 5.93 -1.05
CA GLU A 303 7.82 7.37 -1.30
C GLU A 303 6.44 8.04 -1.39
N THR A 304 6.01 8.72 -0.33
CA THR A 304 4.68 9.34 -0.21
C THR A 304 4.30 10.27 -1.36
N GLY A 305 5.27 10.94 -2.01
CA GLY A 305 5.03 11.84 -3.16
C GLY A 305 4.78 11.13 -4.49
N GLU A 306 4.97 9.83 -4.59
CA GLU A 306 4.86 9.03 -5.82
C GLU A 306 3.64 8.09 -5.82
N ASN A 307 2.87 8.04 -4.73
CA ASN A 307 1.74 7.11 -4.55
C ASN A 307 0.43 7.52 -5.26
N GLY A 308 0.38 8.67 -5.95
CA GLY A 308 -0.82 9.09 -6.70
C GLY A 308 -1.42 8.00 -7.59
N PRO A 309 -0.65 7.26 -8.41
CA PRO A 309 -1.18 6.17 -9.21
C PRO A 309 -1.78 5.01 -8.38
N HIS A 310 -1.21 4.69 -7.21
CA HIS A 310 -1.72 3.66 -6.30
C HIS A 310 -3.07 4.08 -5.68
N TYR A 311 -3.20 5.34 -5.22
CA TYR A 311 -4.49 5.91 -4.81
C TYR A 311 -5.54 5.78 -5.92
N GLY A 312 -5.15 6.10 -7.16
CA GLY A 312 -6.03 6.02 -8.32
C GLY A 312 -6.48 4.59 -8.64
N ALA A 313 -5.57 3.62 -8.58
CA ALA A 313 -5.87 2.20 -8.80
C ALA A 313 -6.83 1.66 -7.73
N SER A 314 -6.50 1.88 -6.46
CA SER A 314 -7.28 1.44 -5.30
C SER A 314 -8.68 2.08 -5.28
N TYR A 315 -8.77 3.39 -5.55
CA TYR A 315 -10.04 4.10 -5.70
C TYR A 315 -10.92 3.48 -6.78
N LEU A 316 -10.39 3.32 -7.99
CA LEU A 316 -11.14 2.75 -9.10
C LEU A 316 -11.57 1.31 -8.81
N PHE A 317 -10.73 0.51 -8.17
CA PHE A 317 -11.08 -0.84 -7.77
C PHE A 317 -12.25 -0.85 -6.78
N MET A 318 -12.22 -0.03 -5.73
CA MET A 318 -13.29 0.02 -4.72
C MET A 318 -14.60 0.60 -5.27
N VAL A 319 -14.55 1.62 -6.13
CA VAL A 319 -15.75 2.12 -6.82
C VAL A 319 -16.33 1.07 -7.75
N TYR A 320 -15.49 0.34 -8.52
CA TYR A 320 -15.95 -0.76 -9.34
C TYR A 320 -16.59 -1.87 -8.50
N PHE A 321 -15.98 -2.22 -7.37
CA PHE A 321 -16.47 -3.24 -6.45
C PHE A 321 -17.86 -2.85 -5.91
N LEU A 322 -18.02 -1.62 -5.41
CA LEU A 322 -19.30 -1.08 -4.96
C LEU A 322 -20.36 -1.11 -6.07
N ASP A 323 -20.03 -0.59 -7.25
CA ASP A 323 -20.94 -0.53 -8.38
C ASP A 323 -21.37 -1.89 -8.90
N ARG A 324 -20.47 -2.86 -8.83
CA ARG A 324 -20.66 -4.20 -9.37
C ARG A 324 -21.38 -5.13 -8.40
N PHE A 325 -21.00 -5.12 -7.12
CA PHE A 325 -21.46 -6.07 -6.11
C PHE A 325 -22.39 -5.45 -5.05
N GLY A 326 -22.46 -4.13 -4.99
CA GLY A 326 -23.38 -3.37 -4.14
C GLY A 326 -22.87 -3.13 -2.72
N GLU A 327 -23.61 -2.31 -1.98
CA GLU A 327 -23.24 -1.89 -0.62
C GLU A 327 -23.08 -3.05 0.37
N GLU A 328 -23.92 -4.10 0.29
CA GLU A 328 -23.85 -5.24 1.21
C GLU A 328 -22.48 -5.94 1.13
N ALA A 329 -21.99 -6.18 -0.08
CA ALA A 329 -20.68 -6.79 -0.29
C ALA A 329 -19.54 -5.85 0.13
N THR A 330 -19.66 -4.56 -0.17
CA THR A 330 -18.64 -3.56 0.17
C THR A 330 -18.53 -3.38 1.69
N LYS A 331 -19.64 -3.24 2.40
CA LYS A 331 -19.67 -3.18 3.88
C LYS A 331 -19.15 -4.46 4.52
N ALA A 332 -19.42 -5.63 3.92
CA ALA A 332 -18.88 -6.88 4.40
C ALA A 332 -17.36 -6.99 4.20
N LEU A 333 -16.81 -6.36 3.17
CA LEU A 333 -15.36 -6.34 2.93
C LEU A 333 -14.64 -5.46 3.96
N VAL A 334 -15.15 -4.28 4.27
CA VAL A 334 -14.61 -3.42 5.34
C VAL A 334 -14.57 -4.12 6.70
N ALA A 335 -15.57 -4.94 6.99
CA ALA A 335 -15.71 -5.63 8.28
C ALA A 335 -15.05 -7.03 8.29
N ASN A 336 -14.35 -7.41 7.23
CA ASN A 336 -13.68 -8.71 7.15
C ASN A 336 -12.29 -8.62 7.78
N SER A 337 -11.93 -9.56 8.64
CA SER A 337 -10.63 -9.63 9.31
C SER A 337 -9.57 -10.41 8.52
N GLU A 338 -9.85 -10.82 7.29
CA GLU A 338 -8.88 -11.41 6.37
C GLU A 338 -8.50 -10.36 5.33
N ASN A 339 -7.22 -10.19 5.07
CA ASN A 339 -6.66 -9.07 4.34
C ASN A 339 -6.74 -9.25 2.82
N GLY A 340 -6.78 -8.14 2.09
CA GLY A 340 -6.60 -8.05 0.66
C GLY A 340 -7.54 -8.96 -0.14
N PHE A 341 -6.97 -9.69 -1.07
CA PHE A 341 -7.73 -10.62 -1.92
C PHE A 341 -8.30 -11.81 -1.16
N THR A 342 -7.69 -12.21 -0.04
CA THR A 342 -8.24 -13.29 0.80
C THR A 342 -9.55 -12.84 1.45
N GLY A 343 -9.58 -11.62 2.00
CA GLY A 343 -10.79 -11.00 2.54
C GLY A 343 -11.89 -10.86 1.50
N LEU A 344 -11.52 -10.43 0.27
CA LEU A 344 -12.46 -10.33 -0.85
C LEU A 344 -13.08 -11.71 -1.18
N GLU A 345 -12.28 -12.77 -1.30
CA GLU A 345 -12.79 -14.12 -1.55
C GLU A 345 -13.68 -14.64 -0.42
N GLY A 346 -13.31 -14.33 0.82
CA GLY A 346 -14.12 -14.64 2.01
C GLY A 346 -15.52 -14.02 1.92
N VAL A 347 -15.61 -12.76 1.51
CA VAL A 347 -16.90 -12.05 1.30
C VAL A 347 -17.70 -12.68 0.14
N MET A 348 -17.05 -12.94 -1.00
CA MET A 348 -17.72 -13.58 -2.15
C MET A 348 -18.30 -14.93 -1.75
N GLN A 349 -17.56 -15.72 -0.99
CA GLN A 349 -18.00 -17.01 -0.47
C GLN A 349 -19.16 -16.88 0.53
N ALA A 350 -19.05 -15.96 1.48
CA ALA A 350 -20.05 -15.76 2.55
C ALA A 350 -21.40 -15.30 1.98
N LEU A 351 -21.39 -14.43 0.98
CA LEU A 351 -22.58 -13.90 0.31
C LEU A 351 -23.06 -14.77 -0.85
N GLY A 352 -22.28 -15.78 -1.24
CA GLY A 352 -22.61 -16.68 -2.36
C GLY A 352 -22.69 -15.96 -3.71
N ILE A 353 -21.81 -15.00 -3.94
CA ILE A 353 -21.78 -14.19 -5.17
C ILE A 353 -21.13 -15.02 -6.30
N LEU A 354 -21.93 -15.36 -7.30
CA LEU A 354 -21.50 -16.24 -8.38
C LEU A 354 -21.04 -15.44 -9.62
N ASN A 355 -19.94 -15.89 -10.22
CA ASN A 355 -19.53 -15.45 -11.54
C ASN A 355 -20.54 -15.95 -12.58
N PRO A 356 -21.19 -15.07 -13.36
CA PRO A 356 -22.24 -15.45 -14.29
C PRO A 356 -21.73 -16.31 -15.47
N THR A 357 -20.44 -16.32 -15.73
CA THR A 357 -19.82 -17.11 -16.82
C THR A 357 -19.55 -18.55 -16.37
N THR A 358 -18.98 -18.72 -15.17
CA THR A 358 -18.59 -20.04 -14.65
C THR A 358 -19.67 -20.70 -13.79
N GLY A 359 -20.54 -19.90 -13.17
CA GLY A 359 -21.52 -20.35 -12.17
C GLY A 359 -20.92 -20.79 -10.85
N GLN A 360 -19.63 -20.53 -10.63
CA GLN A 360 -18.90 -20.73 -9.38
C GLN A 360 -18.87 -19.42 -8.58
N VAL A 361 -18.51 -19.48 -7.30
CA VAL A 361 -18.23 -18.27 -6.51
C VAL A 361 -17.07 -17.52 -7.17
N TYR A 362 -17.14 -16.18 -7.19
CA TYR A 362 -16.06 -15.36 -7.71
C TYR A 362 -14.78 -15.60 -6.93
N THR A 363 -13.66 -15.73 -7.65
CA THR A 363 -12.31 -15.59 -7.09
C THR A 363 -11.84 -14.14 -7.17
N ALA A 364 -10.85 -13.76 -6.36
CA ALA A 364 -10.25 -12.43 -6.42
C ALA A 364 -9.65 -12.14 -7.81
N ASN A 365 -8.97 -13.10 -8.41
CA ASN A 365 -8.43 -13.00 -9.77
C ASN A 365 -9.51 -12.74 -10.83
N GLU A 366 -10.70 -13.32 -10.69
CA GLU A 366 -11.82 -13.05 -11.58
C GLU A 366 -12.39 -11.64 -11.39
N VAL A 367 -12.47 -11.14 -10.15
CA VAL A 367 -12.89 -9.76 -9.86
C VAL A 367 -11.88 -8.77 -10.40
N PHE A 368 -10.59 -8.99 -10.18
CA PHE A 368 -9.51 -8.18 -10.73
C PHE A 368 -9.55 -8.16 -12.27
N THR A 369 -9.70 -9.33 -12.91
CA THR A 369 -9.81 -9.44 -14.38
C THR A 369 -11.01 -8.64 -14.91
N ASP A 370 -12.16 -8.73 -14.24
CA ASP A 370 -13.33 -7.96 -14.64
C ASP A 370 -13.11 -6.44 -14.49
N TRP A 371 -12.41 -6.03 -13.44
CA TRP A 371 -12.09 -4.63 -13.20
C TRP A 371 -11.14 -4.05 -14.25
N VAL A 372 -10.04 -4.73 -14.60
CA VAL A 372 -9.13 -4.23 -15.65
C VAL A 372 -9.81 -4.17 -17.02
N ILE A 373 -10.72 -5.09 -17.31
CA ILE A 373 -11.54 -5.03 -18.53
C ILE A 373 -12.52 -3.84 -18.45
N ALA A 374 -13.12 -3.58 -17.29
CA ALA A 374 -14.04 -2.45 -17.10
C ALA A 374 -13.35 -1.11 -17.31
N ASN A 375 -12.09 -0.96 -16.90
CA ASN A 375 -11.29 0.25 -17.13
C ASN A 375 -11.14 0.59 -18.63
N TYR A 376 -11.10 -0.41 -19.49
CA TYR A 376 -11.03 -0.22 -20.95
C TYR A 376 -12.41 -0.09 -21.59
N VAL A 377 -13.36 -0.98 -21.26
CA VAL A 377 -14.64 -1.13 -21.99
C VAL A 377 -15.61 0.00 -21.69
N GLN A 378 -15.85 0.29 -20.41
CA GLN A 378 -16.75 1.35 -19.91
C GLN A 378 -18.12 1.42 -20.61
N ASP A 379 -18.67 0.28 -21.03
CA ASP A 379 -19.94 0.19 -21.77
C ASP A 379 -20.99 -0.63 -21.00
N PRO A 380 -22.08 0.01 -20.51
CA PRO A 380 -23.10 -0.69 -19.74
C PRO A 380 -23.91 -1.72 -20.55
N THR A 381 -23.76 -1.75 -21.88
CA THR A 381 -24.45 -2.72 -22.75
C THR A 381 -23.68 -4.03 -22.91
N VAL A 382 -22.38 -4.04 -22.58
CA VAL A 382 -21.52 -5.22 -22.65
C VAL A 382 -21.74 -6.09 -21.43
N GLU A 383 -22.04 -7.37 -21.63
CA GLU A 383 -22.27 -8.38 -20.57
C GLU A 383 -23.14 -7.86 -19.41
N GLN A 384 -24.23 -7.12 -19.76
CA GLN A 384 -25.20 -6.55 -18.81
C GLN A 384 -24.57 -5.58 -17.79
N GLY A 385 -23.55 -4.85 -18.19
CA GLY A 385 -22.86 -3.86 -17.38
C GLY A 385 -21.82 -4.49 -16.42
N ARG A 386 -21.29 -5.65 -16.74
CA ARG A 386 -20.20 -6.30 -16.01
C ARG A 386 -18.91 -5.47 -16.09
N TYR A 387 -18.66 -4.85 -17.23
CA TYR A 387 -17.42 -4.14 -17.55
C TYR A 387 -17.65 -2.62 -17.63
N THR A 388 -18.24 -2.06 -16.59
CA THR A 388 -18.50 -0.62 -16.52
C THR A 388 -18.67 -0.15 -15.08
N TYR A 389 -18.48 1.14 -14.86
CA TYR A 389 -18.85 1.84 -13.65
C TYR A 389 -20.27 2.40 -13.78
N ARG A 390 -20.95 2.64 -12.68
CA ARG A 390 -22.31 3.20 -12.64
C ARG A 390 -22.36 4.55 -11.94
N SER A 391 -21.59 4.71 -10.86
CA SER A 391 -21.55 5.94 -10.04
C SER A 391 -20.39 6.86 -10.43
N TYR A 392 -19.45 6.37 -11.25
CA TYR A 392 -18.25 7.10 -11.68
C TYR A 392 -17.99 6.93 -13.17
N THR A 393 -17.19 7.83 -13.75
CA THR A 393 -16.73 7.72 -15.15
C THR A 393 -15.24 7.98 -15.18
N PRO A 394 -14.40 6.92 -15.15
CA PRO A 394 -12.96 7.08 -15.19
C PRO A 394 -12.48 7.58 -16.56
N TYR A 395 -11.28 8.13 -16.60
CA TYR A 395 -10.60 8.42 -17.85
C TYR A 395 -10.29 7.14 -18.62
N ALA A 396 -10.10 7.26 -19.94
CA ALA A 396 -9.69 6.13 -20.76
C ALA A 396 -8.27 5.69 -20.41
N VAL A 397 -8.06 4.39 -20.29
CA VAL A 397 -6.73 3.81 -20.01
C VAL A 397 -5.79 3.96 -21.21
N SER A 398 -4.50 4.11 -20.95
CA SER A 398 -3.46 4.09 -21.97
C SER A 398 -3.29 2.71 -22.57
N ILE A 399 -2.91 2.66 -23.84
CA ILE A 399 -2.51 1.45 -24.54
C ILE A 399 -1.01 1.25 -24.32
N SER A 400 -0.62 0.05 -23.86
CA SER A 400 0.77 -0.28 -23.54
C SER A 400 1.59 -0.53 -24.80
N ASP A 401 1.03 -1.20 -25.81
CA ASP A 401 1.68 -1.48 -27.10
C ASP A 401 0.65 -1.69 -28.21
N SER A 402 1.08 -1.66 -29.49
CA SER A 402 0.20 -1.82 -30.65
C SER A 402 0.84 -2.59 -31.78
N ILE A 403 0.05 -3.44 -32.46
CA ILE A 403 0.40 -4.21 -33.66
C ILE A 403 -0.51 -3.79 -34.81
N SER A 404 -0.01 -2.94 -35.71
CA SER A 404 -0.75 -2.43 -36.86
C SER A 404 -0.38 -3.12 -38.18
N SER A 405 0.64 -3.98 -38.18
CA SER A 405 1.04 -4.79 -39.37
C SER A 405 1.38 -6.21 -38.95
N CYS A 406 0.77 -7.20 -39.61
CA CYS A 406 0.98 -8.61 -39.31
C CYS A 406 1.73 -9.33 -40.44
N PRO A 407 2.64 -10.29 -40.15
CA PRO A 407 2.93 -10.81 -38.80
C PRO A 407 3.83 -9.88 -37.98
N ASP A 408 3.71 -9.92 -36.63
CA ASP A 408 4.55 -9.21 -35.68
C ASP A 408 4.61 -9.93 -34.33
N GLN A 409 5.52 -9.49 -33.44
CA GLN A 409 5.77 -10.09 -32.15
C GLN A 409 6.13 -9.01 -31.11
N ILE A 410 5.57 -9.11 -29.91
CA ILE A 410 5.92 -8.31 -28.74
C ILE A 410 6.53 -9.25 -27.70
N THR A 411 7.61 -8.81 -27.05
CA THR A 411 8.14 -9.41 -25.82
C THR A 411 8.20 -8.32 -24.77
N SER A 412 7.53 -8.52 -23.64
CA SER A 412 7.36 -7.54 -22.57
C SER A 412 7.27 -8.24 -21.22
N ASP A 413 7.12 -7.46 -20.16
CA ASP A 413 6.72 -7.90 -18.84
C ASP A 413 5.56 -7.02 -18.34
N VAL A 414 4.80 -7.54 -17.40
CA VAL A 414 3.70 -6.85 -16.75
C VAL A 414 3.78 -7.06 -15.22
N SER A 415 3.43 -6.06 -14.44
CA SER A 415 3.39 -6.17 -12.98
C SER A 415 2.36 -7.22 -12.55
N GLN A 416 2.61 -7.89 -11.42
CA GLN A 416 1.57 -8.70 -10.78
C GLN A 416 0.41 -7.77 -10.40
N PHE A 417 -0.81 -8.19 -10.73
CA PHE A 417 -2.01 -7.34 -10.55
C PHE A 417 -1.89 -5.92 -11.15
N GLY A 418 -1.03 -5.77 -12.17
CA GLY A 418 -1.00 -4.67 -13.14
C GLY A 418 -1.61 -5.12 -14.46
N VAL A 419 -1.67 -4.26 -15.48
CA VAL A 419 -2.28 -4.60 -16.76
C VAL A 419 -1.59 -3.96 -17.95
N ASP A 420 -1.34 -4.76 -18.98
CA ASP A 420 -1.00 -4.32 -20.31
C ASP A 420 -2.19 -4.43 -21.27
N TYR A 421 -2.47 -3.35 -22.00
CA TYR A 421 -3.45 -3.32 -23.10
C TYR A 421 -2.71 -3.27 -24.42
N ILE A 422 -2.77 -4.35 -25.20
CA ILE A 422 -2.10 -4.45 -26.50
C ILE A 422 -3.15 -4.35 -27.60
N GLU A 423 -3.12 -3.26 -28.37
CA GLU A 423 -4.04 -3.05 -29.48
C GLU A 423 -3.54 -3.74 -30.74
N ILE A 424 -4.41 -4.50 -31.43
CA ILE A 424 -4.12 -5.17 -32.69
C ILE A 424 -5.19 -4.75 -33.72
N ASP A 425 -4.79 -4.06 -34.78
CA ASP A 425 -5.69 -3.49 -35.79
C ASP A 425 -5.41 -3.96 -37.24
N CYS A 426 -4.49 -4.90 -37.44
CA CYS A 426 -4.19 -5.44 -38.76
C CYS A 426 -5.35 -6.31 -39.30
N PRO A 427 -5.96 -5.95 -40.44
CA PRO A 427 -7.13 -6.66 -40.96
C PRO A 427 -6.83 -8.09 -41.39
N GLY A 428 -7.75 -9.01 -41.15
CA GLY A 428 -7.65 -10.42 -41.55
C GLY A 428 -7.99 -11.38 -40.41
N THR A 429 -7.81 -12.67 -40.73
CA THR A 429 -7.82 -13.71 -39.67
C THR A 429 -6.39 -14.05 -39.34
N HIS A 430 -6.08 -13.93 -38.05
CA HIS A 430 -4.75 -14.11 -37.51
C HIS A 430 -4.74 -15.19 -36.43
N THR A 431 -3.62 -15.89 -36.34
CA THR A 431 -3.33 -16.79 -35.23
C THR A 431 -2.50 -16.02 -34.20
N LEU A 432 -3.03 -15.87 -32.98
CA LEU A 432 -2.30 -15.35 -31.84
C LEU A 432 -1.71 -16.50 -31.03
N SER A 433 -0.44 -16.37 -30.67
CA SER A 433 0.17 -17.23 -29.67
C SER A 433 0.66 -16.38 -28.49
N PHE A 434 0.32 -16.79 -27.28
CA PHE A 434 0.81 -16.22 -26.01
C PHE A 434 1.73 -17.23 -25.33
N LYS A 435 2.79 -16.74 -24.72
CA LYS A 435 3.67 -17.53 -23.86
C LYS A 435 4.16 -16.67 -22.71
N GLY A 436 3.88 -17.10 -21.49
CA GLY A 436 4.34 -16.47 -20.25
C GLY A 436 5.52 -17.21 -19.60
N GLY A 437 6.15 -16.58 -18.60
CA GLY A 437 7.12 -17.19 -17.70
C GLY A 437 6.51 -18.34 -16.88
N ALA A 438 7.34 -19.24 -16.39
CA ALA A 438 6.87 -20.41 -15.63
C ALA A 438 6.84 -20.17 -14.12
N PHE A 439 7.70 -19.29 -13.61
CA PHE A 439 7.81 -18.95 -12.18
C PHE A 439 8.22 -17.48 -12.00
N ALA A 440 8.01 -16.96 -10.81
CA ALA A 440 8.49 -15.68 -10.33
C ALA A 440 9.24 -15.88 -9.01
N ASN A 441 10.27 -15.07 -8.73
CA ASN A 441 10.93 -15.09 -7.43
C ASN A 441 10.11 -14.33 -6.39
N ILE A 442 10.16 -14.77 -5.14
CA ILE A 442 9.54 -14.06 -4.00
C ILE A 442 10.40 -12.83 -3.65
N LEU A 443 11.72 -13.04 -3.57
CA LEU A 443 12.70 -12.03 -3.17
C LEU A 443 13.71 -11.77 -4.30
N PRO A 444 14.26 -10.55 -4.41
CA PRO A 444 15.09 -10.12 -5.53
C PRO A 444 16.55 -10.60 -5.44
N PHE A 445 16.78 -11.86 -5.10
CA PHE A 445 18.09 -12.49 -5.16
C PHE A 445 18.04 -13.81 -5.94
N GLU A 446 19.13 -14.19 -6.59
CA GLU A 446 19.17 -15.38 -7.44
C GLU A 446 19.12 -16.69 -6.63
N ALA A 447 19.80 -16.75 -5.47
CA ALA A 447 19.85 -17.94 -4.62
C ALA A 447 20.16 -17.59 -3.16
N PRO A 448 19.72 -18.41 -2.19
CA PRO A 448 20.14 -18.30 -0.80
C PRO A 448 21.64 -18.68 -0.66
N PRO A 449 22.27 -18.41 0.49
CA PRO A 449 23.67 -18.73 0.74
C PRO A 449 24.01 -20.22 0.65
N SER A 450 23.07 -21.09 1.05
CA SER A 450 23.18 -22.55 0.98
C SER A 450 21.95 -23.16 0.35
N GLY A 451 22.12 -24.13 -0.56
CA GLY A 451 21.02 -24.88 -1.16
C GLY A 451 19.93 -24.06 -1.80
N ASP A 452 18.68 -24.41 -1.49
CA ASP A 452 17.49 -23.81 -2.11
C ASP A 452 16.52 -23.22 -1.08
N TYR A 453 16.56 -23.63 0.19
CA TYR A 453 15.59 -23.28 1.22
C TYR A 453 16.13 -22.25 2.22
N PHE A 454 15.27 -21.32 2.60
CA PHE A 454 15.52 -20.34 3.65
C PHE A 454 14.20 -20.05 4.41
N PHE A 455 14.27 -19.36 5.55
CA PHE A 455 13.10 -18.76 6.16
C PHE A 455 12.86 -17.38 5.58
N TRP A 456 11.61 -17.10 5.20
CA TRP A 456 11.12 -15.77 4.87
C TRP A 456 10.14 -15.30 5.95
N SER A 457 10.27 -14.04 6.35
CA SER A 457 9.41 -13.45 7.39
C SER A 457 7.96 -13.33 6.98
N ASN A 458 7.63 -13.40 5.67
CA ASN A 458 6.42 -12.86 5.12
C ASN A 458 6.39 -11.32 5.24
N LEU A 459 5.25 -10.72 4.94
CA LEU A 459 4.98 -9.28 5.02
C LEU A 459 3.55 -9.06 5.51
N GLY A 460 3.24 -7.84 5.97
CA GLY A 460 1.91 -7.42 6.42
C GLY A 460 2.01 -6.17 7.28
N ASP A 461 0.97 -5.35 7.25
CA ASP A 461 0.84 -4.15 8.05
C ASP A 461 0.35 -4.50 9.47
N GLU A 462 0.64 -3.67 10.49
CA GLU A 462 0.27 -3.90 11.91
C GLU A 462 0.50 -5.34 12.37
N SER A 463 1.63 -5.93 12.02
CA SER A 463 1.90 -7.35 12.19
C SER A 463 3.11 -7.61 13.09
N ASN A 464 3.14 -8.80 13.72
CA ASN A 464 4.32 -9.30 14.42
C ASN A 464 4.58 -10.75 14.02
N MET A 465 5.34 -10.95 12.95
CA MET A 465 5.81 -12.25 12.54
C MET A 465 6.99 -12.69 13.42
N PHE A 466 6.98 -13.91 13.91
CA PHE A 466 8.08 -14.36 14.73
C PHE A 466 8.52 -15.81 14.44
N LEU A 467 9.81 -16.07 14.71
CA LEU A 467 10.47 -17.35 14.50
C LEU A 467 11.23 -17.72 15.76
N THR A 468 10.93 -18.86 16.37
CA THR A 468 11.49 -19.25 17.68
C THR A 468 12.20 -20.60 17.66
N GLN A 469 13.29 -20.70 18.47
CA GLN A 469 14.03 -21.93 18.72
C GLN A 469 14.53 -21.97 20.16
N THR A 470 14.37 -23.10 20.84
CA THR A 470 14.93 -23.33 22.19
C THR A 470 16.25 -24.11 22.11
N PHE A 471 17.28 -23.59 22.75
CA PHE A 471 18.61 -24.22 22.83
C PHE A 471 18.94 -24.62 24.26
N ASP A 472 19.41 -25.84 24.42
CA ASP A 472 19.94 -26.37 25.70
C ASP A 472 21.40 -25.95 25.86
N LEU A 473 21.66 -24.87 26.61
CA LEU A 473 23.01 -24.41 26.97
C LEU A 473 23.43 -24.87 28.39
N THR A 474 22.71 -25.81 29.02
CA THR A 474 22.95 -26.23 30.42
C THR A 474 24.37 -26.80 30.63
N GLN A 475 25.00 -27.36 29.62
CA GLN A 475 26.36 -27.90 29.67
C GLN A 475 27.40 -26.92 29.13
N VAL A 476 27.02 -25.75 28.63
CA VAL A 476 27.93 -24.73 28.12
C VAL A 476 28.53 -23.94 29.28
N THR A 477 29.83 -23.80 29.32
CA THR A 477 30.56 -23.08 30.39
C THR A 477 31.42 -21.93 29.86
N GLY A 478 31.34 -21.63 28.58
CA GLY A 478 32.15 -20.62 27.90
C GLY A 478 31.37 -19.81 26.90
N GLU A 479 32.06 -19.39 25.87
CA GLU A 479 31.47 -18.61 24.79
C GLU A 479 30.39 -19.39 24.04
N ALA A 480 29.26 -18.78 23.82
CA ALA A 480 28.19 -19.27 22.97
C ALA A 480 27.74 -18.13 22.03
N VAL A 481 27.95 -18.32 20.74
CA VAL A 481 27.59 -17.33 19.70
C VAL A 481 26.76 -18.04 18.65
N LEU A 482 25.54 -17.54 18.42
CA LEU A 482 24.75 -17.92 17.26
C LEU A 482 25.21 -17.07 16.07
N SER A 483 25.58 -17.72 14.96
CA SER A 483 25.76 -17.04 13.67
C SER A 483 24.74 -17.53 12.67
N PHE A 484 24.36 -16.67 11.74
CA PHE A 484 23.40 -16.94 10.66
C PHE A 484 23.65 -15.99 9.50
N LYS A 485 23.06 -16.31 8.36
CA LYS A 485 22.98 -15.40 7.21
C LYS A 485 21.60 -14.76 7.19
N THR A 486 21.56 -13.48 6.80
CA THR A 486 20.32 -12.74 6.61
C THR A 486 20.38 -11.83 5.40
N TRP A 487 19.24 -11.64 4.80
CA TRP A 487 18.94 -10.62 3.79
C TRP A 487 17.66 -9.93 4.24
N TYR A 488 17.56 -8.61 4.13
CA TYR A 488 16.34 -7.90 4.47
C TYR A 488 16.17 -6.64 3.63
N ASP A 489 14.91 -6.28 3.42
CA ASP A 489 14.41 -5.04 2.86
C ASP A 489 13.12 -4.71 3.63
N LEU A 490 13.22 -3.78 4.56
CA LEU A 490 12.21 -3.39 5.54
C LEU A 490 11.93 -1.90 5.36
N GLU A 491 10.77 -1.42 5.79
CA GLU A 491 10.53 0.01 5.82
C GLU A 491 11.50 0.71 6.77
N GLU A 492 12.24 1.70 6.25
CA GLU A 492 13.24 2.42 7.04
C GLU A 492 12.55 3.28 8.10
N ASP A 493 13.03 3.18 9.35
CA ASP A 493 12.56 3.93 10.53
C ASP A 493 11.19 3.53 11.09
N TYR A 494 10.42 2.68 10.45
CA TYR A 494 9.10 2.26 10.90
C TYR A 494 9.01 0.78 11.26
N ASP A 495 9.58 -0.07 10.42
CA ASP A 495 9.57 -1.52 10.60
C ASP A 495 10.89 -2.02 11.19
N TYR A 496 10.82 -2.93 12.16
CA TYR A 496 12.01 -3.46 12.80
C TYR A 496 11.97 -4.98 12.98
N VAL A 497 13.12 -5.63 12.77
CA VAL A 497 13.33 -7.02 13.18
C VAL A 497 14.28 -7.08 14.36
N TYR A 498 13.89 -7.79 15.42
CA TYR A 498 14.68 -7.99 16.62
C TYR A 498 15.11 -9.43 16.76
N VAL A 499 16.29 -9.65 17.38
CA VAL A 499 16.60 -10.94 17.99
C VAL A 499 16.43 -10.79 19.49
N SER A 500 15.58 -11.63 20.06
CA SER A 500 15.29 -11.63 21.49
C SER A 500 15.58 -13.00 22.12
N ALA A 501 15.81 -13.03 23.43
CA ALA A 501 16.04 -14.24 24.19
C ALA A 501 15.25 -14.27 25.49
N SER A 502 14.74 -15.46 25.85
CA SER A 502 14.05 -15.70 27.12
C SER A 502 14.40 -17.04 27.72
N THR A 503 14.46 -17.12 29.06
CA THR A 503 14.64 -18.37 29.81
C THR A 503 13.36 -18.86 30.47
N ASP A 504 12.28 -18.08 30.42
CA ASP A 504 11.00 -18.40 31.06
C ASP A 504 9.79 -18.25 30.13
N GLY A 505 10.02 -17.78 28.87
CA GLY A 505 9.00 -17.53 27.87
C GLY A 505 8.11 -16.30 28.13
N LYS A 506 8.45 -15.47 29.15
CA LYS A 506 7.68 -14.28 29.51
C LYS A 506 8.50 -13.01 29.46
N HIS A 507 9.72 -13.05 29.99
CA HIS A 507 10.63 -11.91 29.97
C HIS A 507 11.63 -12.11 28.87
N TRP A 508 11.57 -11.24 27.88
CA TRP A 508 12.44 -11.27 26.72
C TRP A 508 13.47 -10.15 26.79
N GLN A 509 14.66 -10.43 26.36
CA GLN A 509 15.73 -9.45 26.25
C GLN A 509 16.12 -9.35 24.77
N ILE A 510 16.03 -8.16 24.19
CA ILE A 510 16.61 -7.87 22.87
C ILE A 510 18.13 -8.03 22.97
N LEU A 511 18.72 -8.70 22.00
CA LEU A 511 20.14 -8.98 21.90
C LEU A 511 20.78 -8.15 20.80
N ASP A 512 21.97 -7.62 21.09
CA ASP A 512 22.74 -6.90 20.09
C ASP A 512 23.27 -7.87 19.01
N SER A 513 23.18 -7.46 17.75
CA SER A 513 23.81 -8.11 16.60
C SER A 513 24.94 -7.23 16.02
N LEU A 514 25.55 -7.65 14.91
CA LEU A 514 26.66 -6.88 14.34
C LEU A 514 26.23 -5.57 13.69
N THR A 515 25.06 -5.55 13.04
CA THR A 515 24.59 -4.43 12.23
C THR A 515 23.27 -3.82 12.69
N CYS A 516 22.71 -4.27 13.82
CA CYS A 516 21.47 -3.68 14.34
C CYS A 516 21.64 -2.20 14.71
N THR A 517 20.55 -1.42 14.63
CA THR A 517 20.51 -0.02 15.02
C THR A 517 19.60 0.19 16.24
N THR A 518 19.88 1.24 17.01
CA THR A 518 19.03 1.70 18.12
C THR A 518 18.34 3.03 17.79
N GLU A 519 18.42 3.48 16.52
CA GLU A 519 17.72 4.67 16.06
C GLU A 519 16.21 4.45 16.12
N ASN A 520 15.47 5.48 16.51
CA ASN A 520 14.04 5.41 16.77
C ASN A 520 13.36 6.75 16.48
N PRO A 521 13.37 7.21 15.24
CA PRO A 521 12.75 8.49 14.90
C PRO A 521 11.23 8.46 14.98
N SER A 522 10.57 7.39 14.53
CA SER A 522 9.12 7.22 14.58
C SER A 522 8.58 6.91 15.98
N GLY A 523 9.37 6.31 16.86
CA GLY A 523 8.92 5.79 18.15
C GLY A 523 8.63 4.29 18.16
N ASN A 524 8.72 3.61 17.01
CA ASN A 524 8.36 2.20 16.83
C ASN A 524 9.44 1.22 17.31
N SER A 525 10.69 1.70 17.50
CA SER A 525 11.79 0.81 17.91
C SER A 525 11.77 0.49 19.41
N TYR A 526 11.92 -0.79 19.74
CA TYR A 526 12.04 -1.31 21.09
C TYR A 526 13.49 -1.51 21.56
N GLY A 527 14.50 -1.40 20.64
CA GLY A 527 15.89 -1.61 20.99
C GLY A 527 16.79 -1.81 19.76
N CYS A 528 17.85 -2.61 19.91
CA CYS A 528 18.75 -2.93 18.79
C CYS A 528 18.03 -3.85 17.80
N GLY A 529 17.59 -3.32 16.66
CA GLY A 529 16.89 -4.03 15.59
C GLY A 529 17.46 -3.74 14.22
N TRP A 530 17.10 -4.51 13.22
CA TRP A 530 17.35 -4.20 11.81
C TRP A 530 16.17 -3.45 11.24
N ASN A 531 16.44 -2.44 10.42
CA ASN A 531 15.47 -1.74 9.57
C ASN A 531 16.13 -1.32 8.25
N GLY A 532 15.38 -0.81 7.29
CA GLY A 532 15.90 -0.47 5.97
C GLY A 532 16.40 -1.71 5.21
N SER A 533 17.46 -1.57 4.41
CA SER A 533 17.93 -2.65 3.53
C SER A 533 19.34 -3.12 3.86
N SER A 534 19.54 -4.45 3.84
CA SER A 534 20.87 -5.06 3.97
C SER A 534 21.74 -4.93 2.72
N GLY A 535 21.15 -4.60 1.57
CA GLY A 535 21.83 -4.49 0.28
C GLY A 535 22.37 -5.82 -0.27
N GLY A 536 22.02 -6.96 0.35
CA GLY A 536 22.45 -8.31 -0.01
C GLY A 536 22.54 -9.22 1.20
N TRP A 537 22.92 -10.49 0.99
CA TRP A 537 23.12 -11.44 2.07
C TRP A 537 24.34 -11.05 2.93
N ILE A 538 24.12 -10.92 4.24
CA ILE A 538 25.17 -10.61 5.24
C ILE A 538 25.25 -11.70 6.29
N GLU A 539 26.38 -11.78 7.02
CA GLU A 539 26.56 -12.65 8.18
C GLU A 539 26.31 -11.87 9.46
N GLU A 540 25.42 -12.40 10.29
CA GLU A 540 25.11 -11.86 11.60
C GLU A 540 25.54 -12.78 12.72
N ARG A 541 25.76 -12.20 13.91
CA ARG A 541 26.17 -12.91 15.12
C ARG A 541 25.54 -12.32 16.36
N VAL A 542 25.03 -13.21 17.21
CA VAL A 542 24.40 -12.86 18.48
C VAL A 542 25.08 -13.60 19.61
N ASN A 543 25.44 -12.88 20.68
CA ASN A 543 26.17 -13.46 21.82
C ASN A 543 25.20 -14.01 22.87
N LEU A 544 25.23 -15.33 23.04
CA LEU A 544 24.41 -16.09 24.00
C LEU A 544 25.20 -16.51 25.26
N SER A 545 26.45 -16.07 25.44
CA SER A 545 27.31 -16.50 26.57
C SER A 545 26.70 -16.15 27.94
N GLY A 546 25.83 -15.10 28.00
CA GLY A 546 25.08 -14.74 29.22
C GLY A 546 24.07 -15.80 29.67
N PHE A 547 23.65 -16.69 28.76
CA PHE A 547 22.68 -17.77 29.01
C PHE A 547 23.37 -19.13 29.23
N ALA A 548 24.72 -19.19 29.28
CA ALA A 548 25.45 -20.42 29.56
C ALA A 548 25.00 -21.05 30.88
N GLY A 549 24.79 -22.37 30.91
CA GLY A 549 24.27 -23.09 32.05
C GLY A 549 22.73 -23.11 32.14
N THR A 550 21.99 -22.59 31.16
CA THR A 550 20.51 -22.55 31.13
C THR A 550 19.96 -23.12 29.83
N GLU A 551 18.67 -23.36 29.77
CA GLU A 551 17.92 -23.49 28.54
C GLU A 551 17.44 -22.08 28.15
N VAL A 552 17.56 -21.70 26.86
CA VAL A 552 17.20 -20.40 26.35
C VAL A 552 16.38 -20.53 25.07
N THR A 553 15.28 -19.81 24.98
CA THR A 553 14.51 -19.65 23.74
C THR A 553 14.93 -18.34 23.08
N LEU A 554 15.28 -18.43 21.80
CA LEU A 554 15.53 -17.28 20.93
C LEU A 554 14.30 -17.00 20.08
N GLY A 555 14.07 -15.73 19.78
CA GLY A 555 13.05 -15.27 18.86
C GLY A 555 13.63 -14.25 17.88
N PHE A 556 13.20 -14.36 16.62
CA PHE A 556 13.24 -13.25 15.67
C PHE A 556 11.84 -12.69 15.61
N ASP A 557 11.69 -11.40 15.88
CA ASP A 557 10.42 -10.68 15.90
C ASP A 557 10.46 -9.60 14.81
N TYR A 558 9.72 -9.80 13.71
CA TYR A 558 9.48 -8.76 12.71
C TYR A 558 8.20 -8.04 13.07
N VAL A 559 8.33 -6.77 13.42
CA VAL A 559 7.24 -5.90 13.86
C VAL A 559 7.06 -4.80 12.82
N THR A 560 5.85 -4.67 12.28
CA THR A 560 5.47 -3.66 11.28
C THR A 560 4.47 -2.69 11.87
N ASP A 561 4.42 -1.47 11.31
CA ASP A 561 3.39 -0.49 11.66
C ASP A 561 2.18 -0.53 10.70
N ALA A 562 1.40 0.56 10.63
CA ALA A 562 0.05 0.55 10.04
C ALA A 562 0.01 0.62 8.51
N ALA A 563 1.12 0.93 7.85
CA ALA A 563 1.11 1.12 6.40
C ALA A 563 2.52 1.01 5.82
N VAL A 564 2.61 0.58 4.58
CA VAL A 564 3.87 0.41 3.85
C VAL A 564 4.78 -0.64 4.50
N ASN A 565 5.07 -1.69 3.83
CA ASN A 565 6.06 -2.65 4.31
C ASN A 565 7.08 -2.95 3.20
N GLY A 566 8.30 -3.28 3.62
CA GLY A 566 9.31 -3.85 2.74
C GLY A 566 8.92 -5.27 2.33
N ILE A 567 9.78 -5.93 1.57
CA ILE A 567 9.55 -7.34 1.18
C ILE A 567 10.04 -8.33 2.23
N GLY A 568 10.38 -7.83 3.43
CA GLY A 568 10.67 -8.61 4.62
C GLY A 568 12.11 -9.08 4.78
N MET A 569 12.29 -10.15 5.57
CA MET A 569 13.60 -10.70 5.94
C MET A 569 13.71 -12.17 5.52
N ALA A 570 14.89 -12.54 5.03
CA ALA A 570 15.28 -13.92 4.80
C ALA A 570 16.40 -14.35 5.78
N LEU A 571 16.31 -15.58 6.29
CA LEU A 571 17.27 -16.15 7.24
C LEU A 571 17.74 -17.54 6.78
N ASP A 572 19.05 -17.80 6.89
CA ASP A 572 19.66 -19.06 6.49
C ASP A 572 20.94 -19.36 7.28
N ASP A 573 21.54 -20.56 7.11
CA ASP A 573 22.85 -20.96 7.63
C ASP A 573 23.03 -20.75 9.14
N PHE A 574 22.11 -21.23 9.96
CA PHE A 574 22.21 -21.11 11.42
C PHE A 574 23.29 -22.00 12.01
N ARG A 575 24.12 -21.47 12.93
CA ARG A 575 25.18 -22.17 13.58
C ARG A 575 25.40 -21.74 15.02
N LEU A 576 25.49 -22.73 15.95
CA LEU A 576 25.81 -22.53 17.36
C LEU A 576 26.81 -23.58 17.78
N ASP A 577 28.11 -23.30 17.55
CA ASP A 577 29.22 -24.26 17.73
C ASP A 577 29.36 -24.78 19.19
N ALA A 578 28.96 -23.97 20.18
CA ALA A 578 29.02 -24.35 21.60
C ALA A 578 28.26 -25.64 21.94
N ILE A 579 27.24 -25.97 21.15
CA ILE A 579 26.43 -27.20 21.30
C ILE A 579 26.47 -28.10 20.05
N GLY A 580 27.27 -27.73 19.03
CA GLY A 580 27.36 -28.47 17.77
C GLY A 580 26.11 -28.38 16.90
N TYR A 581 25.28 -27.31 17.08
CA TYR A 581 24.11 -27.06 16.24
C TYR A 581 24.54 -26.41 14.94
N ALA A 582 24.00 -26.91 13.81
CA ALA A 582 24.06 -26.28 12.50
C ALA A 582 22.85 -26.70 11.67
N SER A 583 22.29 -25.76 10.91
CA SER A 583 21.19 -25.99 9.96
C SER A 583 21.37 -25.08 8.77
N ASP A 584 21.36 -25.66 7.58
CA ASP A 584 21.31 -25.02 6.27
C ASP A 584 19.90 -25.03 5.69
N LEU A 585 18.91 -25.39 6.48
CA LEU A 585 17.49 -25.49 6.16
C LEU A 585 17.11 -26.42 4.98
N GLU A 586 18.05 -27.17 4.42
CA GLU A 586 17.79 -28.00 3.24
C GLU A 586 16.93 -29.25 3.55
N GLN A 587 17.07 -29.82 4.73
CA GLN A 587 16.34 -31.03 5.09
C GLN A 587 15.04 -30.73 5.84
N ASP A 588 15.08 -29.80 6.77
CA ASP A 588 13.94 -29.42 7.61
C ASP A 588 14.10 -28.00 8.17
N ALA A 589 13.22 -27.59 9.04
CA ALA A 589 13.22 -26.27 9.66
C ALA A 589 14.33 -26.08 10.74
N GLY A 590 15.30 -27.00 10.90
CA GLY A 590 16.36 -26.90 11.88
C GLY A 590 15.90 -26.83 13.35
N GLY A 591 14.63 -27.17 13.63
CA GLY A 591 13.99 -27.04 14.94
C GLY A 591 13.31 -25.68 15.18
N TRP A 592 13.43 -24.71 14.29
CA TRP A 592 12.74 -23.43 14.36
C TRP A 592 11.23 -23.59 14.12
N LYS A 593 10.44 -22.71 14.76
CA LYS A 593 8.99 -22.65 14.63
C LYS A 593 8.58 -21.24 14.29
N GLY A 594 7.95 -21.07 13.14
CA GLY A 594 7.45 -19.78 12.65
C GLY A 594 5.97 -19.54 12.98
N ALA A 595 5.64 -18.27 13.22
CA ALA A 595 4.30 -17.73 13.08
C ALA A 595 4.44 -16.50 12.18
N GLY A 596 3.85 -16.56 10.98
CA GLY A 596 4.15 -15.66 9.87
C GLY A 596 5.40 -16.10 9.08
N PHE A 597 6.52 -16.39 9.74
CA PHE A 597 7.72 -16.93 9.07
C PHE A 597 7.47 -18.31 8.45
N VAL A 598 7.91 -18.47 7.21
CA VAL A 598 7.79 -19.71 6.44
C VAL A 598 9.15 -20.17 5.90
N ARG A 599 9.38 -21.50 5.90
CA ARG A 599 10.51 -22.10 5.20
C ARG A 599 10.08 -22.42 3.77
N LEU A 600 10.78 -21.88 2.77
CA LEU A 600 10.41 -22.02 1.36
C LEU A 600 11.63 -21.86 0.43
N MET A 601 11.44 -22.14 -0.85
CA MET A 601 12.36 -21.80 -1.94
C MET A 601 12.00 -20.43 -2.53
N ASN A 602 12.97 -19.74 -3.14
CA ASN A 602 12.73 -18.43 -3.77
C ASN A 602 12.03 -18.54 -5.13
N ALA A 603 10.88 -19.21 -5.17
CA ALA A 603 10.10 -19.33 -6.40
C ALA A 603 8.62 -19.60 -6.12
N LEU A 604 7.76 -18.99 -6.93
CA LEU A 604 6.31 -19.18 -6.98
C LEU A 604 5.89 -19.56 -8.39
N PRO A 605 4.80 -20.33 -8.60
CA PRO A 605 4.27 -20.54 -9.94
C PRO A 605 3.78 -19.22 -10.52
N GLN A 606 4.28 -18.83 -11.69
CA GLN A 606 3.77 -17.67 -12.39
C GLN A 606 2.39 -17.97 -12.96
N THR A 607 1.44 -17.07 -12.75
CA THR A 607 0.09 -17.14 -13.31
C THR A 607 -0.24 -15.86 -14.07
N TYR A 608 -1.19 -15.96 -15.01
CA TYR A 608 -1.64 -14.83 -15.83
C TYR A 608 -3.15 -14.82 -15.97
N SER A 609 -3.70 -13.61 -16.09
CA SER A 609 -5.01 -13.36 -16.68
C SER A 609 -4.81 -12.90 -18.14
N LEU A 610 -5.52 -13.54 -19.07
CA LEU A 610 -5.47 -13.21 -20.49
C LEU A 610 -6.89 -13.06 -21.02
N SER A 611 -7.19 -11.90 -21.63
CA SER A 611 -8.51 -11.64 -22.21
C SER A 611 -8.38 -10.93 -23.55
N VAL A 612 -9.38 -11.13 -24.41
CA VAL A 612 -9.52 -10.46 -25.71
C VAL A 612 -10.78 -9.63 -25.72
N ILE A 613 -10.64 -8.33 -25.97
CA ILE A 613 -11.74 -7.41 -26.21
C ILE A 613 -11.82 -7.18 -27.73
N SER A 614 -12.92 -7.62 -28.37
CA SER A 614 -13.20 -7.29 -29.74
C SER A 614 -13.99 -6.00 -29.81
N VAL A 615 -13.41 -4.96 -30.38
CA VAL A 615 -13.99 -3.62 -30.50
C VAL A 615 -14.54 -3.40 -31.89
N GLY A 616 -15.78 -2.94 -32.01
CA GLY A 616 -16.42 -2.69 -33.31
C GLY A 616 -17.87 -2.24 -33.15
N ARG A 617 -18.77 -2.70 -34.02
CA ARG A 617 -20.20 -2.37 -33.87
C ARG A 617 -20.83 -2.85 -32.58
N GLN A 618 -20.35 -3.95 -32.08
CA GLN A 618 -20.66 -4.49 -30.74
C GLN A 618 -19.34 -4.91 -30.13
N THR A 619 -19.08 -4.43 -28.92
CA THR A 619 -17.94 -4.85 -28.12
C THR A 619 -18.26 -6.21 -27.50
N SER A 620 -17.30 -7.13 -27.55
CA SER A 620 -17.40 -8.42 -26.85
C SER A 620 -16.09 -8.74 -26.13
N VAL A 621 -16.20 -9.48 -25.05
CA VAL A 621 -15.06 -9.89 -24.21
C VAL A 621 -14.98 -11.41 -24.18
N GLN A 622 -13.78 -11.95 -24.27
CA GLN A 622 -13.51 -13.37 -24.15
C GLN A 622 -12.28 -13.58 -23.26
N ASN A 623 -12.45 -14.28 -22.14
CA ASN A 623 -11.33 -14.75 -21.33
C ASN A 623 -10.69 -15.96 -22.01
N ILE A 624 -9.37 -15.98 -22.06
CA ILE A 624 -8.59 -17.00 -22.74
C ILE A 624 -7.91 -17.89 -21.69
N SER A 625 -8.18 -19.18 -21.76
CA SER A 625 -7.52 -20.17 -20.89
C SER A 625 -6.10 -20.44 -21.38
N LEU A 626 -5.17 -20.51 -20.43
CA LEU A 626 -3.79 -20.90 -20.68
C LEU A 626 -3.60 -22.39 -20.36
N ASP A 627 -2.67 -23.02 -21.08
CA ASP A 627 -2.16 -24.34 -20.75
C ASP A 627 -1.28 -24.30 -19.47
N ALA A 628 -0.93 -25.45 -18.92
CA ALA A 628 -0.16 -25.54 -17.66
C ALA A 628 1.26 -24.94 -17.75
N ASP A 629 1.76 -24.65 -18.93
CA ASP A 629 3.05 -23.98 -19.19
C ASP A 629 2.89 -22.48 -19.51
N ASN A 630 1.75 -21.88 -19.16
CA ASN A 630 1.38 -20.50 -19.45
C ASN A 630 1.40 -20.16 -20.95
N SER A 631 1.08 -21.11 -21.80
CA SER A 631 0.98 -20.88 -23.25
C SER A 631 -0.44 -21.10 -23.78
N THR A 632 -0.75 -20.48 -24.90
CA THR A 632 -2.00 -20.75 -25.64
C THR A 632 -1.87 -20.29 -27.10
N VAL A 633 -2.69 -20.86 -27.97
CA VAL A 633 -2.81 -20.45 -29.39
C VAL A 633 -4.29 -20.39 -29.74
N PHE A 634 -4.73 -19.27 -30.29
CA PHE A 634 -6.11 -19.07 -30.71
C PHE A 634 -6.21 -18.19 -31.95
N GLU A 635 -7.37 -18.18 -32.61
CA GLU A 635 -7.61 -17.37 -33.79
C GLU A 635 -8.46 -16.15 -33.47
N VAL A 636 -8.14 -15.01 -34.10
CA VAL A 636 -8.92 -13.78 -34.07
C VAL A 636 -9.17 -13.29 -35.49
N THR A 637 -10.31 -12.60 -35.69
CA THR A 637 -10.63 -12.01 -37.00
C THR A 637 -10.92 -10.53 -36.83
N ILE A 638 -10.15 -9.71 -37.53
CA ILE A 638 -10.29 -8.23 -37.57
C ILE A 638 -10.82 -7.86 -38.95
N GLY A 639 -11.96 -7.22 -39.02
CA GLY A 639 -12.68 -6.85 -40.22
C GLY A 639 -14.19 -7.12 -40.09
N GLY A 640 -14.97 -6.61 -41.01
CA GLY A 640 -16.43 -6.69 -40.92
C GLY A 640 -17.03 -5.83 -39.83
N ASP A 641 -17.49 -6.47 -38.75
CA ASP A 641 -18.05 -5.79 -37.58
C ASP A 641 -17.02 -5.53 -36.49
N VAL A 642 -15.82 -6.12 -36.55
CA VAL A 642 -14.70 -5.93 -35.60
C VAL A 642 -13.67 -5.00 -36.23
N GLU A 643 -13.43 -3.86 -35.61
CA GLU A 643 -12.49 -2.84 -36.09
C GLU A 643 -11.06 -3.12 -35.61
N LYS A 644 -10.94 -3.57 -34.37
CA LYS A 644 -9.68 -3.95 -33.71
C LYS A 644 -9.96 -4.93 -32.56
N ILE A 645 -8.91 -5.57 -32.08
CA ILE A 645 -8.94 -6.27 -30.80
C ILE A 645 -7.96 -5.63 -29.83
N VAL A 646 -8.25 -5.78 -28.52
CA VAL A 646 -7.32 -5.44 -27.47
C VAL A 646 -7.06 -6.70 -26.66
N LEU A 647 -5.81 -7.10 -26.59
CA LEU A 647 -5.35 -8.15 -25.71
C LEU A 647 -5.06 -7.54 -24.36
N VAL A 648 -5.67 -8.07 -23.31
CA VAL A 648 -5.49 -7.62 -21.92
C VAL A 648 -4.65 -8.68 -21.22
N VAL A 649 -3.46 -8.29 -20.74
CA VAL A 649 -2.49 -9.17 -20.10
C VAL A 649 -2.20 -8.68 -18.69
N SER A 650 -2.29 -9.56 -17.70
CA SER A 650 -1.91 -9.26 -16.32
C SER A 650 -1.15 -10.43 -15.71
N GLY A 651 -0.10 -10.16 -14.93
CA GLY A 651 0.43 -11.13 -13.98
C GLY A 651 -0.55 -11.28 -12.80
N THR A 652 -0.68 -12.48 -12.24
CA THR A 652 -1.61 -12.74 -11.12
C THR A 652 -1.00 -13.59 -10.02
N THR A 653 0.32 -13.62 -9.91
CA THR A 653 1.03 -14.33 -8.85
C THR A 653 1.09 -13.47 -7.59
N PRO A 654 0.52 -13.93 -6.46
CA PRO A 654 0.61 -13.20 -5.18
C PRO A 654 2.01 -13.35 -4.55
N PHE A 655 2.28 -12.58 -3.49
CA PHE A 655 3.50 -12.63 -2.68
C PHE A 655 4.80 -12.31 -3.41
N THR A 656 4.76 -11.59 -4.51
CA THR A 656 5.95 -11.15 -5.23
C THR A 656 5.75 -9.79 -5.90
N ARG A 657 6.84 -9.03 -5.99
CA ARG A 657 6.95 -7.79 -6.77
C ARG A 657 7.67 -8.00 -8.11
N GLU A 658 8.08 -9.24 -8.41
CA GLU A 658 8.72 -9.55 -9.70
C GLU A 658 7.69 -9.47 -10.83
N LYS A 659 8.03 -8.73 -11.89
CA LYS A 659 7.18 -8.62 -13.06
C LYS A 659 7.07 -9.95 -13.82
N ALA A 660 5.93 -10.20 -14.41
CA ALA A 660 5.59 -11.39 -15.18
C ALA A 660 6.00 -11.25 -16.66
N PRO A 661 7.09 -11.90 -17.13
CA PRO A 661 7.55 -11.78 -18.51
C PRO A 661 6.66 -12.58 -19.47
N TYR A 662 6.34 -12.00 -20.62
CA TYR A 662 5.52 -12.67 -21.62
C TYR A 662 5.91 -12.33 -23.06
N GLN A 663 5.42 -13.15 -24.00
CA GLN A 663 5.54 -12.94 -25.43
C GLN A 663 4.19 -13.15 -26.11
N VAL A 664 3.86 -12.23 -27.02
CA VAL A 664 2.70 -12.32 -27.91
C VAL A 664 3.19 -12.34 -29.36
N GLU A 665 2.76 -13.31 -30.15
CA GLU A 665 3.05 -13.37 -31.57
C GLU A 665 1.74 -13.40 -32.36
N VAL A 666 1.64 -12.59 -33.41
CA VAL A 666 0.52 -12.50 -34.33
C VAL A 666 0.98 -12.95 -35.73
N ARG A 667 0.40 -14.02 -36.24
CA ARG A 667 0.73 -14.59 -37.57
C ARG A 667 -0.43 -14.55 -38.54
#